data_09e721a77501b7e24dc469cb8ab56499
#
_entry.id   09e721a77501b7e24dc469cb8ab56499
#
_cell.length_a   1.000
_cell.length_b   1.000
_cell.length_c   1.000
_cell.angle_alpha   90.00
_cell.angle_beta   90.00
_cell.angle_gamma   90.00
#
_symmetry.space_group_name_H-M   'P 1'
#
loop_
_entity.id
_entity.type
_entity.pdbx_description
1 polymer ?
#
loop_
_entity_poly.entity_id
_entity_poly.type
_entity_poly.pdbx_seq_one_letter_code
_entity_poly.pdbx_strand_id
1 'polypeptide(L)'
;MNENTNGEPLYILLISIHGLIRGHGLELGRDADTGGQTKYVVELAKALAKQPNVGRVDLVTRRIIDSEVGPDYAEPVEPLSEKAQIVRIEAGPEAYIRKEELWDHLDSFADNLLAWLHRQPRLPDILHSHYADAGYVGVRLAHWTGLPLIHTGHSLGRDKCRRLLAMGLPMEAIEQRYHMSRRIDAEEDTLTDAVLVITSTRNEIEEQYELYDCYTPNKMAVVPPGTDLDMFHPPASADESIAFADNLKMPLHEPDKPMVLALSRPDQRKNIVGLLEAYGESPRLQQLANLVIVAGNREDIRELNEGPRGVLTELLLVADYYDLYGRVALPKHHSADEVADIYRLAALSGGVFINPALTEPFGLTLLEAAASGLPLVATENGGPVDIIGNCRNGLLVDPVDKPAMAEALLTILENPELWREFSANGLQNVVRYYSWDAHAQAYLRKIQALPQQAGQLPKVPPLAKTSRFRKQAIFTAIDNTLLGDAEGLEQFVNLIREKRKKLLFGIATGRRLDAVLAIFKKHKIPMPDILITSLGTEIYYAPQLIADIAWSYHIDHLWTPKVLRRVIGGLPGLTLQAKSEQSRFKLSYHYDSNSAPPMEEILSLLRQQELSVNATLSFGQFLDFVPARASKGQALRYVARQWNIPLERILATGGSGGDEDMLRGNTLGVVVANRHCEELSILGDTGQVYFAGGAHAWGILEAIEHYDFFNS
;
A
#
# COMPACT_ATOMS: atom_id res chain seq x y z
N MET A 1 30.18 -5.03 -11.56
CA MET A 1 29.96 -5.99 -10.45
C MET A 1 30.44 -5.31 -9.19
N ASN A 2 29.56 -4.58 -8.51
CA ASN A 2 29.87 -4.06 -7.17
C ASN A 2 29.23 -5.02 -6.18
N GLU A 3 30.07 -5.81 -5.57
CA GLU A 3 29.72 -6.71 -4.47
C GLU A 3 29.16 -5.87 -3.30
N ASN A 4 28.06 -6.35 -2.73
CA ASN A 4 27.54 -5.84 -1.45
C ASN A 4 28.71 -5.79 -0.45
N THR A 5 29.00 -4.66 0.13
CA THR A 5 30.16 -4.42 0.98
C THR A 5 30.21 -5.29 2.25
N ASN A 6 29.21 -6.13 2.53
CA ASN A 6 29.17 -7.08 3.65
C ASN A 6 29.04 -8.57 3.25
N GLY A 7 28.90 -8.92 1.98
CA GLY A 7 28.84 -10.32 1.53
C GLY A 7 27.60 -11.11 1.99
N GLU A 8 26.65 -10.51 2.71
CA GLU A 8 25.43 -11.18 3.15
C GLU A 8 24.32 -11.07 2.09
N PRO A 9 23.56 -12.16 1.84
CA PRO A 9 22.42 -12.14 0.93
C PRO A 9 21.31 -11.21 1.42
N LEU A 10 20.56 -10.57 0.49
CA LEU A 10 19.51 -9.61 0.80
C LEU A 10 18.37 -10.23 1.62
N TYR A 11 17.88 -9.47 2.60
CA TYR A 11 16.64 -9.74 3.31
C TYR A 11 15.60 -8.69 2.93
N ILE A 12 14.50 -9.10 2.29
CA ILE A 12 13.44 -8.25 1.77
C ILE A 12 12.16 -8.49 2.58
N LEU A 13 11.54 -7.42 3.07
CA LEU A 13 10.24 -7.46 3.73
C LEU A 13 9.17 -6.90 2.78
N LEU A 14 8.25 -7.74 2.33
CA LEU A 14 7.07 -7.37 1.56
C LEU A 14 5.90 -7.15 2.53
N ILE A 15 5.19 -6.04 2.41
CA ILE A 15 4.05 -5.69 3.27
C ILE A 15 2.80 -5.61 2.39
N SER A 16 1.82 -6.48 2.64
CA SER A 16 0.51 -6.49 1.98
C SER A 16 -0.55 -6.91 2.99
N ILE A 17 -1.39 -5.96 3.43
CA ILE A 17 -2.17 -6.12 4.67
C ILE A 17 -3.55 -6.70 4.40
N HIS A 18 -4.30 -6.10 3.47
CA HIS A 18 -5.67 -6.52 3.16
C HIS A 18 -5.75 -7.75 2.26
N GLY A 19 -6.91 -8.37 2.24
CA GLY A 19 -7.23 -9.57 1.47
C GLY A 19 -6.76 -10.86 2.15
N LEU A 20 -7.20 -11.97 1.59
CA LEU A 20 -6.88 -13.31 2.07
C LEU A 20 -5.61 -13.82 1.39
N ILE A 21 -4.48 -13.78 2.09
CA ILE A 21 -3.16 -14.14 1.56
C ILE A 21 -2.71 -15.47 2.16
N ARG A 22 -2.51 -16.47 1.29
CA ARG A 22 -1.92 -17.78 1.62
C ARG A 22 -1.07 -18.30 0.46
N GLY A 23 -0.19 -19.26 0.72
CA GLY A 23 0.81 -19.73 -0.25
C GLY A 23 0.28 -20.64 -1.35
N HIS A 24 -0.93 -21.20 -1.19
CA HIS A 24 -1.54 -22.16 -2.12
C HIS A 24 -3.06 -21.97 -2.15
N GLY A 25 -3.70 -22.37 -3.26
CA GLY A 25 -5.16 -22.35 -3.39
C GLY A 25 -5.76 -20.97 -3.11
N LEU A 26 -5.19 -19.89 -3.66
CA LEU A 26 -5.69 -18.52 -3.48
C LEU A 26 -7.15 -18.40 -3.89
N GLU A 27 -7.98 -17.79 -3.03
CA GLU A 27 -9.42 -17.62 -3.23
C GLU A 27 -9.74 -16.36 -4.05
N LEU A 28 -9.11 -16.23 -5.23
CA LEU A 28 -9.24 -15.04 -6.07
C LEU A 28 -10.70 -14.77 -6.46
N GLY A 29 -11.14 -13.53 -6.20
CA GLY A 29 -12.50 -13.09 -6.53
C GLY A 29 -13.57 -13.47 -5.50
N ARG A 30 -13.20 -14.08 -4.36
CA ARG A 30 -14.10 -14.34 -3.25
C ARG A 30 -14.76 -13.06 -2.73
N ASP A 31 -13.98 -12.00 -2.64
CA ASP A 31 -14.41 -10.68 -2.25
C ASP A 31 -13.66 -9.58 -3.06
N ALA A 32 -13.96 -8.30 -2.78
CA ALA A 32 -13.36 -7.18 -3.48
C ALA A 32 -11.87 -6.96 -3.14
N ASP A 33 -11.36 -7.56 -2.07
CA ASP A 33 -10.03 -7.35 -1.52
C ASP A 33 -9.08 -8.51 -1.86
N THR A 34 -9.64 -9.71 -2.15
CA THR A 34 -8.88 -10.91 -2.52
C THR A 34 -8.82 -11.05 -4.04
N GLY A 35 -7.86 -10.40 -4.66
CA GLY A 35 -7.75 -10.29 -6.12
C GLY A 35 -6.31 -10.40 -6.63
N GLY A 36 -6.03 -9.72 -7.74
CA GLY A 36 -4.74 -9.77 -8.43
C GLY A 36 -3.54 -9.39 -7.56
N GLN A 37 -3.71 -8.47 -6.61
CA GLN A 37 -2.66 -8.08 -5.68
C GLN A 37 -2.22 -9.26 -4.79
N THR A 38 -3.16 -10.04 -4.24
CA THR A 38 -2.82 -11.17 -3.36
C THR A 38 -2.01 -12.23 -4.10
N LYS A 39 -2.35 -12.53 -5.37
CA LYS A 39 -1.55 -13.39 -6.24
C LYS A 39 -0.18 -12.79 -6.51
N TYR A 40 -0.13 -11.51 -6.89
CA TYR A 40 1.11 -10.81 -7.21
C TYR A 40 2.14 -10.89 -6.08
N VAL A 41 1.77 -10.59 -4.83
CA VAL A 41 2.72 -10.54 -3.71
C VAL A 41 3.25 -11.93 -3.33
N VAL A 42 2.42 -12.97 -3.47
CA VAL A 42 2.84 -14.36 -3.23
C VAL A 42 3.83 -14.82 -4.29
N GLU A 43 3.52 -14.59 -5.57
CA GLU A 43 4.41 -14.97 -6.67
C GLU A 43 5.71 -14.15 -6.66
N LEU A 44 5.66 -12.85 -6.33
CA LEU A 44 6.84 -12.03 -6.13
C LEU A 44 7.73 -12.60 -5.02
N ALA A 45 7.16 -12.97 -3.87
CA ALA A 45 7.92 -13.54 -2.75
C ALA A 45 8.64 -14.84 -3.17
N LYS A 46 7.93 -15.74 -3.87
CA LYS A 46 8.50 -16.99 -4.40
C LYS A 46 9.60 -16.73 -5.42
N ALA A 47 9.39 -15.78 -6.33
CA ALA A 47 10.35 -15.46 -7.39
C ALA A 47 11.65 -14.82 -6.85
N LEU A 48 11.51 -13.90 -5.88
CA LEU A 48 12.66 -13.29 -5.20
C LEU A 48 13.46 -14.33 -4.42
N ALA A 49 12.81 -15.28 -3.74
CA ALA A 49 13.46 -16.34 -2.99
C ALA A 49 14.31 -17.29 -3.87
N LYS A 50 13.97 -17.43 -5.15
CA LYS A 50 14.76 -18.22 -6.12
C LYS A 50 16.08 -17.53 -6.51
N GLN A 51 16.21 -16.22 -6.28
CA GLN A 51 17.40 -15.48 -6.71
C GLN A 51 18.61 -15.77 -5.81
N PRO A 52 19.82 -15.95 -6.37
CA PRO A 52 21.00 -16.37 -5.60
C PRO A 52 21.46 -15.33 -4.58
N ASN A 53 21.25 -14.04 -4.86
CA ASN A 53 21.63 -12.92 -3.99
C ASN A 53 20.57 -12.56 -2.93
N VAL A 54 19.44 -13.27 -2.89
CA VAL A 54 18.40 -13.13 -1.87
C VAL A 54 18.54 -14.25 -0.85
N GLY A 55 18.65 -13.89 0.41
CA GLY A 55 18.77 -14.82 1.54
C GLY A 55 17.47 -15.07 2.27
N ARG A 56 16.57 -14.05 2.30
CA ARG A 56 15.28 -14.16 2.99
C ARG A 56 14.25 -13.21 2.40
N VAL A 57 13.01 -13.69 2.31
CA VAL A 57 11.82 -12.89 1.96
C VAL A 57 10.71 -13.18 2.96
N ASP A 58 10.25 -12.17 3.67
CA ASP A 58 9.05 -12.27 4.49
C ASP A 58 7.92 -11.46 3.86
N LEU A 59 6.84 -12.14 3.54
CA LEU A 59 5.58 -11.50 3.11
C LEU A 59 4.69 -11.31 4.33
N VAL A 60 4.52 -10.08 4.76
CA VAL A 60 3.79 -9.74 5.96
C VAL A 60 2.36 -9.33 5.65
N THR A 61 1.40 -9.93 6.35
CA THR A 61 -0.03 -9.66 6.23
C THR A 61 -0.72 -9.70 7.60
N ARG A 62 -2.01 -9.40 7.65
CA ARG A 62 -2.80 -9.47 8.88
C ARG A 62 -3.17 -10.91 9.22
N ARG A 63 -3.07 -11.28 10.50
CA ARG A 63 -3.59 -12.54 11.03
C ARG A 63 -5.11 -12.47 11.11
N ILE A 64 -5.78 -13.54 10.66
CA ILE A 64 -7.24 -13.64 10.65
C ILE A 64 -7.64 -14.96 11.30
N ILE A 65 -8.51 -14.88 12.31
CA ILE A 65 -9.09 -16.03 12.99
C ILE A 65 -10.60 -15.89 12.84
N ASP A 66 -11.15 -16.56 11.81
CA ASP A 66 -12.55 -16.42 11.44
C ASP A 66 -13.09 -17.75 10.91
N SER A 67 -14.24 -18.17 11.41
CA SER A 67 -14.89 -19.42 11.00
C SER A 67 -15.38 -19.42 9.57
N GLU A 68 -15.56 -18.23 8.97
CA GLU A 68 -16.01 -18.07 7.57
C GLU A 68 -14.86 -18.18 6.56
N VAL A 69 -13.62 -18.14 7.02
CA VAL A 69 -12.43 -18.34 6.20
C VAL A 69 -11.65 -19.58 6.63
N GLY A 70 -10.70 -20.02 5.82
CA GLY A 70 -9.91 -21.22 6.14
C GLY A 70 -8.98 -21.02 7.35
N PRO A 71 -8.58 -22.10 8.04
CA PRO A 71 -7.69 -22.04 9.21
C PRO A 71 -6.27 -21.57 8.86
N ASP A 72 -5.86 -21.63 7.60
CA ASP A 72 -4.53 -21.23 7.13
C ASP A 72 -4.22 -19.77 7.48
N TYR A 73 -5.24 -18.90 7.52
CA TYR A 73 -5.09 -17.47 7.82
C TYR A 73 -4.84 -17.18 9.31
N ALA A 74 -5.09 -18.16 10.17
CA ALA A 74 -4.82 -18.08 11.61
C ALA A 74 -3.37 -18.45 11.97
N GLU A 75 -2.67 -19.19 11.08
CA GLU A 75 -1.31 -19.63 11.32
C GLU A 75 -0.36 -18.41 11.31
N PRO A 76 0.44 -18.19 12.40
CA PRO A 76 1.32 -17.03 12.48
C PRO A 76 2.40 -16.97 11.38
N VAL A 77 2.87 -18.13 10.95
CA VAL A 77 3.91 -18.25 9.91
C VAL A 77 3.58 -19.42 9.00
N GLU A 78 3.60 -19.15 7.69
CA GLU A 78 3.39 -20.14 6.64
C GLU A 78 4.60 -20.16 5.69
N PRO A 79 5.35 -21.26 5.55
CA PRO A 79 6.47 -21.34 4.63
C PRO A 79 5.99 -21.35 3.17
N LEU A 80 6.62 -20.52 2.32
CA LEU A 80 6.42 -20.50 0.87
C LEU A 80 7.53 -21.27 0.13
N SER A 81 8.74 -21.21 0.68
CA SER A 81 9.93 -21.91 0.18
C SER A 81 11.00 -21.94 1.27
N GLU A 82 12.19 -22.46 0.98
CA GLU A 82 13.34 -22.46 1.91
C GLU A 82 13.70 -21.04 2.40
N LYS A 83 13.56 -20.03 1.53
CA LYS A 83 13.95 -18.64 1.81
C LYS A 83 12.78 -17.66 1.91
N ALA A 84 11.54 -18.10 1.70
CA ALA A 84 10.36 -17.24 1.74
C ALA A 84 9.28 -17.80 2.65
N GLN A 85 8.60 -16.91 3.38
CA GLN A 85 7.47 -17.24 4.24
C GLN A 85 6.44 -16.10 4.28
N ILE A 86 5.19 -16.46 4.61
CA ILE A 86 4.15 -15.49 5.01
C ILE A 86 4.22 -15.36 6.53
N VAL A 87 4.22 -14.12 6.99
CA VAL A 87 4.18 -13.79 8.43
C VAL A 87 2.89 -13.02 8.70
N ARG A 88 2.09 -13.50 9.64
CA ARG A 88 0.81 -12.88 9.98
C ARG A 88 0.89 -12.15 11.31
N ILE A 89 0.59 -10.86 11.26
CA ILE A 89 0.67 -9.93 12.40
C ILE A 89 -0.75 -9.63 12.91
N GLU A 90 -0.92 -9.68 14.21
CA GLU A 90 -2.18 -9.34 14.87
C GLU A 90 -2.42 -7.83 14.82
N ALA A 91 -3.63 -7.44 14.44
CA ALA A 91 -4.10 -6.06 14.52
C ALA A 91 -5.63 -5.99 14.37
N GLY A 92 -6.28 -5.25 15.25
CA GLY A 92 -7.73 -5.11 15.28
C GLY A 92 -8.48 -6.40 15.61
N PRO A 93 -9.72 -6.56 15.14
CA PRO A 93 -10.53 -7.75 15.35
C PRO A 93 -9.86 -9.01 14.79
N GLU A 94 -10.08 -10.17 15.42
CA GLU A 94 -9.58 -11.44 14.91
C GLU A 94 -10.25 -11.83 13.58
N ALA A 95 -11.54 -11.52 13.41
CA ALA A 95 -12.30 -11.79 12.20
C ALA A 95 -11.79 -11.03 10.97
N TYR A 96 -12.17 -11.52 9.79
CA TYR A 96 -11.91 -10.79 8.54
C TYR A 96 -12.63 -9.45 8.53
N ILE A 97 -11.92 -8.38 8.17
CA ILE A 97 -12.46 -7.04 7.96
C ILE A 97 -12.03 -6.51 6.58
N ARG A 98 -12.86 -5.67 6.00
CA ARG A 98 -12.59 -5.07 4.68
C ARG A 98 -11.48 -4.03 4.76
N LYS A 99 -10.79 -3.79 3.63
CA LYS A 99 -9.68 -2.82 3.59
C LYS A 99 -10.09 -1.41 4.01
N GLU A 100 -11.34 -1.02 3.77
CA GLU A 100 -11.84 0.29 4.17
C GLU A 100 -11.94 0.44 5.71
N GLU A 101 -12.06 -0.68 6.44
CA GLU A 101 -12.16 -0.74 7.90
C GLU A 101 -10.80 -0.92 8.58
N LEU A 102 -9.75 -1.23 7.82
CA LEU A 102 -8.39 -1.48 8.36
C LEU A 102 -7.72 -0.23 8.93
N TRP A 103 -8.09 0.95 8.48
CA TRP A 103 -7.38 2.19 8.77
C TRP A 103 -7.17 2.45 10.27
N ASP A 104 -8.14 2.09 11.11
CA ASP A 104 -8.09 2.31 12.56
C ASP A 104 -7.18 1.30 13.28
N HIS A 105 -6.73 0.26 12.58
CA HIS A 105 -5.90 -0.81 13.13
C HIS A 105 -4.46 -0.81 12.57
N LEU A 106 -4.14 0.07 11.61
CA LEU A 106 -2.84 0.09 10.95
C LEU A 106 -1.70 0.55 11.88
N ASP A 107 -1.96 1.43 12.85
CA ASP A 107 -0.96 1.85 13.82
C ASP A 107 -0.59 0.68 14.77
N SER A 108 -1.56 -0.09 15.24
CA SER A 108 -1.31 -1.33 16.00
C SER A 108 -0.57 -2.38 15.16
N PHE A 109 -0.94 -2.51 13.88
CA PHE A 109 -0.23 -3.40 12.97
C PHE A 109 1.25 -3.01 12.85
N ALA A 110 1.52 -1.71 12.67
CA ALA A 110 2.89 -1.18 12.57
C ALA A 110 3.71 -1.42 13.85
N ASP A 111 3.11 -1.17 15.02
CA ASP A 111 3.76 -1.41 16.33
C ASP A 111 4.07 -2.90 16.53
N ASN A 112 3.12 -3.80 16.22
CA ASN A 112 3.30 -5.25 16.34
C ASN A 112 4.33 -5.78 15.34
N LEU A 113 4.32 -5.27 14.10
CA LEU A 113 5.31 -5.62 13.09
C LEU A 113 6.72 -5.15 13.51
N LEU A 114 6.86 -3.93 14.04
CA LEU A 114 8.12 -3.45 14.56
C LEU A 114 8.63 -4.33 15.72
N ALA A 115 7.74 -4.71 16.66
CA ALA A 115 8.07 -5.61 17.75
C ALA A 115 8.48 -7.00 17.24
N TRP A 116 7.85 -7.51 16.19
CA TRP A 116 8.23 -8.76 15.54
C TRP A 116 9.60 -8.66 14.86
N LEU A 117 9.87 -7.57 14.11
CA LEU A 117 11.15 -7.33 13.45
C LEU A 117 12.32 -7.30 14.45
N HIS A 118 12.11 -6.71 15.62
CA HIS A 118 13.15 -6.66 16.66
C HIS A 118 13.47 -8.02 17.32
N ARG A 119 12.61 -9.00 17.17
CA ARG A 119 12.87 -10.38 17.60
C ARG A 119 13.63 -11.19 16.55
N GLN A 120 13.77 -10.67 15.33
CA GLN A 120 14.51 -11.35 14.27
C GLN A 120 16.04 -11.21 14.47
N PRO A 121 16.84 -12.14 13.95
CA PRO A 121 18.30 -12.07 14.05
C PRO A 121 18.91 -10.82 13.46
N ARG A 122 18.29 -10.27 12.41
CA ARG A 122 18.63 -8.97 11.79
C ARG A 122 17.40 -8.28 11.23
N LEU A 123 17.49 -6.97 11.02
CA LEU A 123 16.47 -6.22 10.30
C LEU A 123 16.55 -6.51 8.78
N PRO A 124 15.46 -6.33 8.03
CA PRO A 124 15.50 -6.38 6.57
C PRO A 124 16.40 -5.27 6.01
N ASP A 125 16.89 -5.49 4.81
CA ASP A 125 17.64 -4.47 4.07
C ASP A 125 16.70 -3.49 3.36
N ILE A 126 15.47 -3.94 3.05
CA ILE A 126 14.49 -3.22 2.25
C ILE A 126 13.07 -3.52 2.78
N LEU A 127 12.26 -2.47 2.84
CA LEU A 127 10.81 -2.54 3.02
C LEU A 127 10.14 -2.32 1.66
N HIS A 128 9.20 -3.17 1.28
CA HIS A 128 8.39 -2.97 0.08
C HIS A 128 6.91 -3.08 0.40
N SER A 129 6.20 -1.98 0.30
CA SER A 129 4.77 -1.88 0.58
C SER A 129 3.92 -2.02 -0.68
N HIS A 130 2.82 -2.76 -0.56
CA HIS A 130 1.86 -3.02 -1.64
C HIS A 130 0.49 -2.45 -1.27
N TYR A 131 0.05 -1.42 -1.98
CA TYR A 131 -1.18 -0.66 -1.75
C TYR A 131 -1.07 0.38 -0.62
N ALA A 132 -2.11 1.24 -0.49
CA ALA A 132 -2.12 2.39 0.40
C ALA A 132 -1.99 2.05 1.90
N ASP A 133 -2.68 1.01 2.37
CA ASP A 133 -2.63 0.56 3.76
C ASP A 133 -1.24 0.07 4.16
N ALA A 134 -0.60 -0.72 3.30
CA ALA A 134 0.78 -1.14 3.49
C ALA A 134 1.77 0.02 3.31
N GLY A 135 1.46 1.00 2.45
CA GLY A 135 2.20 2.25 2.31
C GLY A 135 2.27 3.02 3.62
N TYR A 136 1.11 3.23 4.24
CA TYR A 136 0.99 3.87 5.55
C TYR A 136 1.84 3.21 6.63
N VAL A 137 1.82 1.89 6.71
CA VAL A 137 2.66 1.11 7.64
C VAL A 137 4.13 1.19 7.25
N GLY A 138 4.45 1.09 5.95
CA GLY A 138 5.79 1.16 5.40
C GLY A 138 6.52 2.46 5.74
N VAL A 139 5.84 3.61 5.63
CA VAL A 139 6.36 4.93 6.01
C VAL A 139 6.73 4.97 7.49
N ARG A 140 5.85 4.47 8.38
CA ARG A 140 6.12 4.41 9.82
C ARG A 140 7.36 3.57 10.13
N LEU A 141 7.43 2.38 9.54
CA LEU A 141 8.59 1.51 9.73
C LEU A 141 9.87 2.14 9.19
N ALA A 142 9.82 2.79 8.01
CA ALA A 142 10.96 3.49 7.44
C ALA A 142 11.43 4.63 8.34
N HIS A 143 10.49 5.39 8.93
CA HIS A 143 10.81 6.44 9.89
C HIS A 143 11.43 5.88 11.17
N TRP A 144 10.90 4.79 11.72
CA TRP A 144 11.39 4.23 12.99
C TRP A 144 12.70 3.46 12.87
N THR A 145 12.93 2.82 11.72
CA THR A 145 14.10 1.95 11.51
C THR A 145 15.21 2.60 10.68
N GLY A 146 14.89 3.59 9.88
CA GLY A 146 15.79 4.18 8.88
C GLY A 146 15.97 3.35 7.62
N LEU A 147 15.20 2.28 7.44
CA LEU A 147 15.27 1.40 6.28
C LEU A 147 14.67 2.05 5.03
N PRO A 148 15.18 1.77 3.83
CA PRO A 148 14.62 2.27 2.59
C PRO A 148 13.26 1.62 2.30
N LEU A 149 12.30 2.44 1.87
CA LEU A 149 10.95 2.02 1.47
C LEU A 149 10.82 2.01 -0.05
N ILE A 150 10.37 0.88 -0.59
CA ILE A 150 9.88 0.72 -1.96
C ILE A 150 8.37 0.61 -1.92
N HIS A 151 7.68 1.08 -2.96
CA HIS A 151 6.23 1.03 -3.03
C HIS A 151 5.71 0.52 -4.37
N THR A 152 4.59 -0.21 -4.34
CA THR A 152 3.75 -0.54 -5.50
C THR A 152 2.29 -0.26 -5.18
N GLY A 153 1.65 0.63 -5.93
CA GLY A 153 0.29 1.12 -5.62
C GLY A 153 -0.83 0.12 -5.92
N HIS A 154 -0.70 -0.72 -6.95
CA HIS A 154 -1.70 -1.66 -7.49
C HIS A 154 -3.01 -1.02 -7.96
N SER A 155 -3.52 -0.08 -7.21
CA SER A 155 -4.69 0.76 -7.49
C SER A 155 -4.51 2.06 -6.74
N LEU A 156 -4.81 3.18 -7.38
CA LEU A 156 -4.53 4.50 -6.82
C LEU A 156 -5.81 5.24 -6.47
N GLY A 157 -5.80 5.92 -5.32
CA GLY A 157 -6.96 6.61 -4.75
C GLY A 157 -7.45 7.77 -5.59
N ARG A 158 -6.55 8.63 -6.10
CA ARG A 158 -6.92 9.79 -6.92
C ARG A 158 -7.61 9.35 -8.23
N ASP A 159 -7.10 8.34 -8.91
CA ASP A 159 -7.73 7.80 -10.12
C ASP A 159 -9.07 7.12 -9.80
N LYS A 160 -9.15 6.32 -8.73
CA LYS A 160 -10.41 5.72 -8.27
C LYS A 160 -11.44 6.79 -7.95
N CYS A 161 -11.07 7.85 -7.23
CA CYS A 161 -11.94 8.98 -6.88
C CYS A 161 -12.47 9.68 -8.14
N ARG A 162 -11.58 10.01 -9.08
CA ARG A 162 -11.93 10.61 -10.37
C ARG A 162 -12.97 9.77 -11.13
N ARG A 163 -12.79 8.45 -11.17
CA ARG A 163 -13.73 7.53 -11.83
C ARG A 163 -15.08 7.46 -11.13
N LEU A 164 -15.11 7.42 -9.81
CA LEU A 164 -16.35 7.39 -9.04
C LEU A 164 -17.15 8.68 -9.20
N LEU A 165 -16.49 9.83 -9.21
CA LEU A 165 -17.12 11.14 -9.51
C LEU A 165 -17.67 11.19 -10.93
N ALA A 166 -16.95 10.66 -11.92
CA ALA A 166 -17.41 10.58 -13.30
C ALA A 166 -18.64 9.66 -13.48
N MET A 167 -18.80 8.68 -12.58
CA MET A 167 -20.00 7.83 -12.50
C MET A 167 -21.17 8.50 -11.77
N GLY A 168 -21.01 9.75 -11.29
CA GLY A 168 -22.06 10.52 -10.65
C GLY A 168 -22.20 10.31 -9.14
N LEU A 169 -21.25 9.63 -8.47
CA LEU A 169 -21.27 9.52 -7.01
C LEU A 169 -20.83 10.86 -6.38
N PRO A 170 -21.57 11.39 -5.40
CA PRO A 170 -21.14 12.61 -4.69
C PRO A 170 -19.95 12.31 -3.76
N MET A 171 -19.11 13.32 -3.52
CA MET A 171 -17.89 13.17 -2.71
C MET A 171 -18.18 12.65 -1.29
N GLU A 172 -19.28 13.09 -0.67
CA GLU A 172 -19.68 12.65 0.66
C GLU A 172 -19.93 11.14 0.72
N ALA A 173 -20.55 10.55 -0.32
CA ALA A 173 -20.79 9.12 -0.41
C ALA A 173 -19.48 8.34 -0.67
N ILE A 174 -18.56 8.94 -1.45
CA ILE A 174 -17.25 8.37 -1.70
C ILE A 174 -16.45 8.34 -0.40
N GLU A 175 -16.45 9.44 0.35
CA GLU A 175 -15.72 9.53 1.64
C GLU A 175 -16.28 8.56 2.67
N GLN A 176 -17.59 8.53 2.85
CA GLN A 176 -18.25 7.64 3.80
C GLN A 176 -17.98 6.16 3.50
N ARG A 177 -17.90 5.78 2.22
CA ARG A 177 -17.76 4.38 1.82
C ARG A 177 -16.31 3.91 1.71
N TYR A 178 -15.39 4.80 1.30
CA TYR A 178 -14.03 4.43 0.91
C TYR A 178 -12.94 5.10 1.71
N HIS A 179 -13.27 6.02 2.62
CA HIS A 179 -12.31 6.85 3.37
C HIS A 179 -11.23 7.42 2.44
N MET A 180 -11.70 8.02 1.34
CA MET A 180 -10.85 8.35 0.19
C MET A 180 -9.80 9.40 0.53
N SER A 181 -10.11 10.38 1.36
CA SER A 181 -9.16 11.40 1.83
C SER A 181 -8.02 10.77 2.59
N ARG A 182 -8.31 9.90 3.56
CA ARG A 182 -7.31 9.19 4.37
C ARG A 182 -6.42 8.29 3.51
N ARG A 183 -7.01 7.65 2.50
CA ARG A 183 -6.28 6.82 1.54
C ARG A 183 -5.32 7.65 0.69
N ILE A 184 -5.78 8.76 0.12
CA ILE A 184 -4.97 9.64 -0.71
C ILE A 184 -3.82 10.25 0.09
N ASP A 185 -4.06 10.69 1.33
CA ASP A 185 -3.01 11.21 2.22
C ASP A 185 -1.93 10.16 2.49
N ALA A 186 -2.32 8.91 2.75
CA ALA A 186 -1.38 7.81 2.95
C ALA A 186 -0.56 7.51 1.68
N GLU A 187 -1.16 7.61 0.50
CA GLU A 187 -0.48 7.46 -0.79
C GLU A 187 0.50 8.61 -1.03
N GLU A 188 0.12 9.88 -0.75
CA GLU A 188 1.02 11.05 -0.84
C GLU A 188 2.23 10.89 0.08
N ASP A 189 2.01 10.52 1.35
CA ASP A 189 3.09 10.31 2.30
C ASP A 189 4.02 9.16 1.85
N THR A 190 3.43 8.08 1.31
CA THR A 190 4.19 6.94 0.81
C THR A 190 5.06 7.31 -0.40
N LEU A 191 4.52 8.06 -1.35
CA LEU A 191 5.26 8.52 -2.53
C LEU A 191 6.35 9.53 -2.16
N THR A 192 6.13 10.36 -1.14
CA THR A 192 7.13 11.28 -0.60
C THR A 192 8.34 10.51 -0.07
N ASP A 193 8.11 9.48 0.75
CA ASP A 193 9.16 8.76 1.49
C ASP A 193 9.77 7.58 0.72
N ALA A 194 9.04 7.01 -0.24
CA ALA A 194 9.56 5.93 -1.07
C ALA A 194 10.82 6.37 -1.83
N VAL A 195 11.87 5.54 -1.78
CA VAL A 195 13.10 5.73 -2.57
C VAL A 195 12.93 5.22 -4.00
N LEU A 196 11.96 4.33 -4.21
CA LEU A 196 11.62 3.74 -5.50
C LEU A 196 10.13 3.37 -5.50
N VAL A 197 9.43 3.68 -6.59
CA VAL A 197 8.05 3.26 -6.85
C VAL A 197 8.05 2.34 -8.06
N ILE A 198 7.53 1.13 -7.89
CA ILE A 198 7.44 0.13 -8.94
C ILE A 198 6.02 0.15 -9.52
N THR A 199 5.93 0.25 -10.83
CA THR A 199 4.70 0.28 -11.60
C THR A 199 4.67 -0.84 -12.62
N SER A 200 3.48 -1.23 -13.03
CA SER A 200 3.30 -2.29 -14.03
C SER A 200 3.53 -1.80 -15.45
N THR A 201 3.18 -0.53 -15.74
CA THR A 201 3.25 0.06 -17.07
C THR A 201 3.68 1.52 -17.02
N ARG A 202 4.09 2.05 -18.18
CA ARG A 202 4.36 3.47 -18.35
C ARG A 202 3.08 4.30 -18.25
N ASN A 203 2.00 3.80 -18.80
CA ASN A 203 0.69 4.45 -18.73
C ASN A 203 0.20 4.68 -17.28
N GLU A 204 0.49 3.73 -16.37
CA GLU A 204 0.19 3.90 -14.95
C GLU A 204 0.93 5.10 -14.35
N ILE A 205 2.18 5.33 -14.76
CA ILE A 205 2.96 6.50 -14.31
C ILE A 205 2.32 7.80 -14.85
N GLU A 206 2.08 7.86 -16.14
CA GLU A 206 1.66 9.07 -16.85
C GLU A 206 0.20 9.48 -16.57
N GLU A 207 -0.71 8.52 -16.32
CA GLU A 207 -2.14 8.83 -16.14
C GLU A 207 -2.63 8.76 -14.70
N GLN A 208 -1.91 8.04 -13.82
CA GLN A 208 -2.37 7.81 -12.46
C GLN A 208 -1.45 8.43 -11.41
N TYR A 209 -0.14 8.16 -11.46
CA TYR A 209 0.80 8.74 -10.48
C TYR A 209 1.02 10.24 -10.69
N GLU A 210 0.95 10.76 -11.93
CA GLU A 210 1.03 12.19 -12.21
C GLU A 210 -0.08 13.02 -11.53
N LEU A 211 -1.16 12.37 -11.08
CA LEU A 211 -2.23 13.04 -10.33
C LEU A 211 -1.82 13.45 -8.90
N TYR A 212 -0.69 12.94 -8.39
CA TYR A 212 -0.25 13.17 -7.01
C TYR A 212 0.68 14.37 -6.89
N ASP A 213 0.53 15.14 -5.79
CA ASP A 213 1.34 16.33 -5.53
C ASP A 213 2.83 16.01 -5.36
N CYS A 214 3.14 14.84 -4.79
CA CYS A 214 4.50 14.35 -4.55
C CYS A 214 5.05 13.48 -5.69
N TYR A 215 4.41 13.51 -6.87
CA TYR A 215 4.89 12.77 -8.03
C TYR A 215 6.32 13.16 -8.41
N THR A 216 7.22 12.19 -8.41
CA THR A 216 8.63 12.38 -8.75
C THR A 216 9.04 11.34 -9.81
N PRO A 217 9.12 11.71 -11.11
CA PRO A 217 9.38 10.76 -12.21
C PRO A 217 10.66 9.92 -12.01
N ASN A 218 11.70 10.51 -11.43
CA ASN A 218 12.97 9.82 -11.21
C ASN A 218 12.90 8.68 -10.17
N LYS A 219 11.88 8.64 -9.35
CA LYS A 219 11.61 7.55 -8.40
C LYS A 219 10.79 6.42 -9.04
N MET A 220 10.21 6.62 -10.23
CA MET A 220 9.33 5.65 -10.89
C MET A 220 10.12 4.64 -11.72
N ALA A 221 9.74 3.38 -11.65
CA ALA A 221 10.33 2.32 -12.45
C ALA A 221 9.27 1.31 -12.91
N VAL A 222 9.21 1.10 -14.23
CA VAL A 222 8.36 0.05 -14.80
C VAL A 222 9.04 -1.30 -14.61
N VAL A 223 8.37 -2.18 -13.87
CA VAL A 223 8.72 -3.60 -13.69
C VAL A 223 7.42 -4.39 -13.84
N PRO A 224 7.10 -4.87 -15.04
CA PRO A 224 5.82 -5.52 -15.29
C PRO A 224 5.71 -6.83 -14.50
N PRO A 225 4.51 -7.19 -13.99
CA PRO A 225 4.28 -8.45 -13.29
C PRO A 225 4.57 -9.65 -14.17
N GLY A 226 4.90 -10.78 -13.54
CA GLY A 226 5.13 -12.03 -14.22
C GLY A 226 3.85 -12.78 -14.56
N THR A 227 3.94 -13.63 -15.60
CA THR A 227 2.92 -14.61 -15.96
C THR A 227 3.33 -15.97 -15.44
N ASP A 228 2.34 -16.80 -15.09
CA ASP A 228 2.54 -18.20 -14.67
C ASP A 228 2.79 -19.07 -15.89
N LEU A 229 4.06 -19.34 -16.17
CA LEU A 229 4.49 -20.13 -17.35
C LEU A 229 4.34 -21.64 -17.13
N ASP A 230 4.11 -22.09 -15.90
CA ASP A 230 3.79 -23.51 -15.62
C ASP A 230 2.33 -23.80 -15.97
N MET A 231 1.45 -22.84 -15.80
CA MET A 231 0.03 -22.92 -16.15
C MET A 231 -0.20 -22.58 -17.63
N PHE A 232 0.36 -21.47 -18.12
CA PHE A 232 0.21 -20.96 -19.48
C PHE A 232 1.41 -21.33 -20.32
N HIS A 233 1.26 -22.32 -21.16
CA HIS A 233 2.30 -22.85 -22.04
C HIS A 233 1.67 -23.34 -23.36
N PRO A 234 2.43 -23.47 -24.46
CA PRO A 234 1.89 -23.96 -25.72
C PRO A 234 1.44 -25.42 -25.59
N PRO A 235 0.57 -25.89 -26.51
CA PRO A 235 0.22 -27.30 -26.59
C PRO A 235 1.46 -28.20 -26.65
N ALA A 236 1.41 -29.34 -25.97
CA ALA A 236 2.53 -30.30 -25.96
C ALA A 236 2.71 -30.99 -27.31
N SER A 237 1.64 -31.17 -28.09
CA SER A 237 1.62 -31.71 -29.44
C SER A 237 0.43 -31.17 -30.25
N ALA A 238 0.48 -31.31 -31.57
CA ALA A 238 -0.62 -30.93 -32.45
C ALA A 238 -1.89 -31.75 -32.23
N ASP A 239 -1.75 -32.96 -31.69
CA ASP A 239 -2.87 -33.88 -31.43
C ASP A 239 -3.26 -33.94 -29.95
N GLU A 240 -2.91 -32.89 -29.17
CA GLU A 240 -3.28 -32.81 -27.74
C GLU A 240 -4.81 -32.82 -27.56
N SER A 241 -5.32 -33.79 -26.82
CA SER A 241 -6.74 -33.87 -26.48
C SER A 241 -7.03 -33.04 -25.24
N ILE A 242 -7.83 -31.99 -25.38
CA ILE A 242 -8.22 -31.07 -24.33
C ILE A 242 -9.70 -31.28 -24.01
N ALA A 243 -10.01 -31.58 -22.76
CA ALA A 243 -11.36 -31.92 -22.33
C ALA A 243 -12.41 -30.80 -22.57
N PHE A 244 -11.99 -29.54 -22.51
CA PHE A 244 -12.86 -28.38 -22.73
C PHE A 244 -13.25 -28.18 -24.22
N ALA A 245 -12.66 -28.92 -25.16
CA ALA A 245 -12.87 -28.74 -26.60
C ALA A 245 -14.34 -28.82 -27.01
N ASP A 246 -15.08 -29.77 -26.45
CA ASP A 246 -16.51 -30.00 -26.80
C ASP A 246 -17.36 -28.77 -26.40
N ASN A 247 -17.08 -28.13 -25.29
CA ASN A 247 -17.80 -26.92 -24.84
C ASN A 247 -17.67 -25.75 -25.81
N LEU A 248 -16.51 -25.61 -26.48
CA LEU A 248 -16.29 -24.55 -27.46
C LEU A 248 -16.73 -24.93 -28.87
N LYS A 249 -16.61 -26.21 -29.26
CA LYS A 249 -16.86 -26.69 -30.62
C LYS A 249 -18.33 -27.01 -30.88
N MET A 250 -19.05 -27.50 -29.88
CA MET A 250 -20.47 -27.95 -30.02
C MET A 250 -21.40 -26.90 -30.64
N PRO A 251 -21.31 -25.59 -30.30
CA PRO A 251 -22.18 -24.58 -30.89
C PRO A 251 -21.76 -24.15 -32.30
N LEU A 252 -20.67 -24.65 -32.86
CA LEU A 252 -20.10 -24.22 -34.13
C LEU A 252 -20.43 -25.17 -35.28
N HIS A 253 -20.81 -24.63 -36.44
CA HIS A 253 -21.11 -25.44 -37.64
C HIS A 253 -19.81 -26.00 -38.29
N GLU A 254 -18.71 -25.22 -38.24
CA GLU A 254 -17.39 -25.58 -38.79
C GLU A 254 -16.34 -25.51 -37.67
N PRO A 255 -16.32 -26.44 -36.72
CA PRO A 255 -15.54 -26.36 -35.49
C PRO A 255 -14.03 -26.41 -35.69
N ASP A 256 -13.55 -26.80 -36.86
CA ASP A 256 -12.14 -26.94 -37.17
C ASP A 256 -11.50 -25.63 -37.77
N LYS A 257 -12.30 -24.61 -38.00
CA LYS A 257 -11.78 -23.30 -38.39
C LYS A 257 -10.94 -22.66 -37.26
N PRO A 258 -9.93 -21.83 -37.62
CA PRO A 258 -9.20 -21.03 -36.63
C PRO A 258 -10.14 -20.26 -35.69
N MET A 259 -9.76 -20.14 -34.42
CA MET A 259 -10.54 -19.43 -33.41
C MET A 259 -10.01 -18.00 -33.21
N VAL A 260 -10.84 -17.01 -33.45
CA VAL A 260 -10.62 -15.66 -32.91
C VAL A 260 -11.13 -15.68 -31.47
N LEU A 261 -10.22 -15.63 -30.51
CA LEU A 261 -10.53 -15.76 -29.08
C LEU A 261 -10.49 -14.42 -28.37
N ALA A 262 -11.58 -14.07 -27.68
CA ALA A 262 -11.60 -13.01 -26.68
C ALA A 262 -11.99 -13.57 -25.31
N LEU A 263 -11.23 -13.23 -24.27
CA LEU A 263 -11.47 -13.65 -22.89
C LEU A 263 -11.45 -12.46 -21.95
N SER A 264 -12.59 -12.15 -21.31
CA SER A 264 -12.69 -11.04 -20.38
C SER A 264 -13.95 -11.16 -19.50
N ARG A 265 -14.08 -10.28 -18.52
CA ARG A 265 -15.37 -10.09 -17.82
C ARG A 265 -16.35 -9.38 -18.76
N PRO A 266 -17.67 -9.60 -18.62
CA PRO A 266 -18.70 -8.86 -19.37
C PRO A 266 -18.84 -7.43 -18.80
N ASP A 267 -17.94 -6.55 -19.22
CA ASP A 267 -17.84 -5.15 -18.84
C ASP A 267 -17.78 -4.32 -20.13
N GLN A 268 -18.53 -3.22 -20.20
CA GLN A 268 -18.58 -2.35 -21.38
C GLN A 268 -17.20 -1.88 -21.84
N ARG A 269 -16.28 -1.64 -20.88
CA ARG A 269 -14.89 -1.22 -21.18
C ARG A 269 -14.10 -2.29 -21.94
N LYS A 270 -14.48 -3.56 -21.83
CA LYS A 270 -13.85 -4.67 -22.57
C LYS A 270 -14.27 -4.74 -24.02
N ASN A 271 -15.28 -3.98 -24.41
CA ASN A 271 -15.72 -3.77 -25.79
C ASN A 271 -15.93 -5.04 -26.62
N ILE A 272 -16.35 -6.12 -25.96
CA ILE A 272 -16.60 -7.41 -26.63
C ILE A 272 -17.83 -7.37 -27.57
N VAL A 273 -18.73 -6.43 -27.34
CA VAL A 273 -19.86 -6.15 -28.26
C VAL A 273 -19.33 -5.56 -29.57
N GLY A 274 -18.45 -4.54 -29.49
CA GLY A 274 -17.82 -3.94 -30.68
C GLY A 274 -17.00 -4.95 -31.50
N LEU A 275 -16.35 -5.94 -30.82
CA LEU A 275 -15.70 -7.06 -31.50
C LEU A 275 -16.70 -7.93 -32.25
N LEU A 276 -17.83 -8.28 -31.62
CA LEU A 276 -18.86 -9.10 -32.25
C LEU A 276 -19.47 -8.39 -33.47
N GLU A 277 -19.67 -7.08 -33.39
CA GLU A 277 -20.12 -6.24 -34.52
C GLU A 277 -19.07 -6.22 -35.65
N ALA A 278 -17.78 -6.03 -35.33
CA ALA A 278 -16.69 -6.07 -36.31
C ALA A 278 -16.63 -7.42 -37.05
N TYR A 279 -16.85 -8.51 -36.32
CA TYR A 279 -16.94 -9.85 -36.91
C TYR A 279 -18.21 -9.98 -37.77
N GLY A 280 -19.36 -9.49 -37.30
CA GLY A 280 -20.64 -9.50 -38.04
C GLY A 280 -20.58 -8.71 -39.34
N GLU A 281 -19.89 -7.59 -39.37
CA GLU A 281 -19.70 -6.72 -40.54
C GLU A 281 -18.65 -7.27 -41.54
N SER A 282 -17.88 -8.32 -41.19
CA SER A 282 -16.82 -8.88 -42.02
C SER A 282 -17.12 -10.29 -42.57
N PRO A 283 -17.80 -10.46 -43.70
CA PRO A 283 -18.06 -11.78 -44.28
C PRO A 283 -16.78 -12.59 -44.57
N ARG A 284 -15.69 -11.92 -44.86
CA ARG A 284 -14.39 -12.57 -45.10
C ARG A 284 -13.86 -13.22 -43.83
N LEU A 285 -13.93 -12.53 -42.70
CA LEU A 285 -13.50 -13.07 -41.41
C LEU A 285 -14.36 -14.26 -40.98
N GLN A 286 -15.69 -14.20 -41.18
CA GLN A 286 -16.61 -15.30 -40.92
C GLN A 286 -16.31 -16.55 -41.78
N GLN A 287 -15.82 -16.36 -42.99
CA GLN A 287 -15.42 -17.48 -43.86
C GLN A 287 -14.15 -18.18 -43.33
N LEU A 288 -13.22 -17.44 -42.75
CA LEU A 288 -11.91 -17.94 -42.34
C LEU A 288 -11.86 -18.48 -40.91
N ALA A 289 -12.60 -17.90 -39.99
CA ALA A 289 -12.47 -18.17 -38.57
C ALA A 289 -13.81 -18.19 -37.85
N ASN A 290 -13.87 -18.89 -36.73
CA ASN A 290 -14.97 -18.80 -35.73
C ASN A 290 -14.59 -17.76 -34.68
N LEU A 291 -15.59 -17.11 -34.10
CA LEU A 291 -15.41 -16.21 -32.96
C LEU A 291 -15.78 -16.91 -31.65
N VAL A 292 -14.87 -16.89 -30.67
CA VAL A 292 -15.09 -17.46 -29.34
C VAL A 292 -14.95 -16.33 -28.31
N ILE A 293 -16.04 -16.01 -27.61
CA ILE A 293 -16.06 -14.99 -26.56
C ILE A 293 -16.35 -15.66 -25.22
N VAL A 294 -15.35 -15.70 -24.35
CA VAL A 294 -15.46 -16.19 -22.98
C VAL A 294 -15.69 -15.01 -22.06
N ALA A 295 -16.95 -14.82 -21.65
CA ALA A 295 -17.39 -13.60 -20.93
C ALA A 295 -17.91 -13.91 -19.51
N GLY A 296 -17.02 -14.49 -18.69
CA GLY A 296 -17.33 -14.86 -17.30
C GLY A 296 -18.32 -16.04 -17.17
N ASN A 297 -18.55 -16.45 -15.93
CA ASN A 297 -19.45 -17.56 -15.59
C ASN A 297 -20.87 -17.04 -15.29
N ARG A 298 -21.89 -17.80 -15.72
CA ARG A 298 -23.29 -17.46 -15.47
C ARG A 298 -24.22 -18.67 -15.56
N GLU A 299 -25.21 -18.73 -14.71
CA GLU A 299 -26.35 -19.63 -14.87
C GLU A 299 -27.43 -18.97 -15.73
N ASP A 300 -27.89 -17.79 -15.32
CA ASP A 300 -28.89 -16.99 -15.99
C ASP A 300 -28.47 -15.53 -16.09
N ILE A 301 -28.51 -14.97 -17.30
CA ILE A 301 -28.17 -13.56 -17.55
C ILE A 301 -29.08 -12.62 -16.73
N ARG A 302 -30.33 -12.98 -16.48
CA ARG A 302 -31.31 -12.16 -15.75
C ARG A 302 -30.99 -11.99 -14.29
N GLU A 303 -30.17 -12.87 -13.70
CA GLU A 303 -29.76 -12.84 -12.29
C GLU A 303 -28.51 -11.98 -12.07
N LEU A 304 -27.85 -11.58 -13.16
CA LEU A 304 -26.65 -10.76 -13.09
C LEU A 304 -26.98 -9.31 -12.76
N ASN A 305 -26.00 -8.61 -12.18
CA ASN A 305 -26.02 -7.15 -12.01
C ASN A 305 -26.23 -6.43 -13.36
N GLU A 306 -26.76 -5.21 -13.33
CA GLU A 306 -27.17 -4.42 -14.50
C GLU A 306 -26.07 -4.32 -15.58
N GLY A 307 -24.82 -4.01 -15.23
CA GLY A 307 -23.71 -3.87 -16.17
C GLY A 307 -23.42 -5.16 -16.95
N PRO A 308 -23.03 -6.27 -16.30
CA PRO A 308 -22.81 -7.55 -16.95
C PRO A 308 -24.04 -8.08 -17.72
N ARG A 309 -25.22 -7.90 -17.16
CA ARG A 309 -26.49 -8.27 -17.80
C ARG A 309 -26.68 -7.51 -19.12
N GLY A 310 -26.44 -6.19 -19.11
CA GLY A 310 -26.55 -5.37 -20.32
C GLY A 310 -25.62 -5.85 -21.43
N VAL A 311 -24.34 -6.03 -21.12
CA VAL A 311 -23.33 -6.50 -22.10
C VAL A 311 -23.70 -7.87 -22.69
N LEU A 312 -24.05 -8.84 -21.85
CA LEU A 312 -24.40 -10.18 -22.34
C LEU A 312 -25.71 -10.20 -23.13
N THR A 313 -26.70 -9.38 -22.76
CA THR A 313 -27.92 -9.22 -23.52
C THR A 313 -27.64 -8.63 -24.91
N GLU A 314 -26.81 -7.62 -24.97
CA GLU A 314 -26.43 -6.97 -26.23
C GLU A 314 -25.65 -7.92 -27.15
N LEU A 315 -24.73 -8.74 -26.61
CA LEU A 315 -24.06 -9.80 -27.38
C LEU A 315 -25.06 -10.75 -28.06
N LEU A 316 -26.12 -11.16 -27.37
CA LEU A 316 -27.15 -12.05 -27.96
C LEU A 316 -27.94 -11.34 -29.04
N LEU A 317 -28.30 -10.08 -28.85
CA LEU A 317 -29.03 -9.26 -29.85
C LEU A 317 -28.19 -9.02 -31.10
N VAL A 318 -26.88 -8.70 -30.94
CA VAL A 318 -25.95 -8.49 -32.05
C VAL A 318 -25.71 -9.82 -32.82
N ALA A 319 -25.58 -10.94 -32.11
CA ALA A 319 -25.44 -12.25 -32.74
C ALA A 319 -26.67 -12.61 -33.59
N ASP A 320 -27.86 -12.30 -33.11
CA ASP A 320 -29.12 -12.47 -33.84
C ASP A 320 -29.22 -11.54 -35.06
N TYR A 321 -28.89 -10.24 -34.86
CA TYR A 321 -28.95 -9.22 -35.91
C TYR A 321 -28.10 -9.58 -37.15
N TYR A 322 -26.87 -10.14 -36.93
CA TYR A 322 -25.97 -10.53 -38.02
C TYR A 322 -26.07 -12.00 -38.42
N ASP A 323 -27.03 -12.75 -37.89
CA ASP A 323 -27.21 -14.20 -38.14
C ASP A 323 -25.91 -15.00 -37.94
N LEU A 324 -25.31 -14.85 -36.75
CA LEU A 324 -24.04 -15.47 -36.41
C LEU A 324 -24.17 -16.86 -35.76
N TYR A 325 -25.33 -17.47 -35.81
CA TYR A 325 -25.57 -18.81 -35.29
C TYR A 325 -24.65 -19.84 -35.94
N GLY A 326 -23.99 -20.65 -35.10
CA GLY A 326 -23.04 -21.67 -35.56
C GLY A 326 -21.66 -21.11 -35.99
N ARG A 327 -21.40 -19.77 -35.83
CA ARG A 327 -20.13 -19.12 -36.10
C ARG A 327 -19.53 -18.50 -34.87
N VAL A 328 -20.34 -18.33 -33.82
CA VAL A 328 -19.91 -17.70 -32.54
C VAL A 328 -20.19 -18.67 -31.40
N ALA A 329 -19.19 -18.87 -30.52
CA ALA A 329 -19.33 -19.63 -29.28
C ALA A 329 -19.28 -18.66 -28.07
N LEU A 330 -20.29 -18.78 -27.18
CA LEU A 330 -20.44 -18.00 -25.94
C LEU A 330 -20.61 -18.96 -24.75
N PRO A 331 -19.56 -19.67 -24.31
CA PRO A 331 -19.64 -20.63 -23.22
C PRO A 331 -20.16 -19.99 -21.94
N LYS A 332 -21.01 -20.72 -21.18
CA LYS A 332 -21.60 -20.22 -19.94
C LYS A 332 -20.69 -20.40 -18.74
N HIS A 333 -19.87 -21.43 -18.75
CA HIS A 333 -19.05 -21.85 -17.60
C HIS A 333 -17.66 -22.23 -18.05
N HIS A 334 -16.69 -21.90 -17.21
CA HIS A 334 -15.33 -22.41 -17.23
C HIS A 334 -14.75 -22.32 -15.81
N SER A 335 -13.89 -23.22 -15.45
CA SER A 335 -13.08 -23.15 -14.23
C SER A 335 -11.81 -22.32 -14.47
N ALA A 336 -11.12 -21.95 -13.41
CA ALA A 336 -9.85 -21.24 -13.51
C ALA A 336 -8.77 -22.08 -14.22
N ASP A 337 -8.77 -23.38 -14.00
CA ASP A 337 -7.80 -24.31 -14.62
C ASP A 337 -8.07 -24.49 -16.13
N GLU A 338 -9.34 -24.41 -16.56
CA GLU A 338 -9.73 -24.51 -17.96
C GLU A 338 -9.36 -23.28 -18.81
N VAL A 339 -9.01 -22.14 -18.18
CA VAL A 339 -8.58 -20.94 -18.91
C VAL A 339 -7.32 -21.23 -19.76
N ALA A 340 -6.35 -21.95 -19.22
CA ALA A 340 -5.16 -22.34 -19.97
C ALA A 340 -5.51 -23.28 -21.14
N ASP A 341 -6.46 -24.17 -20.95
CA ASP A 341 -6.98 -25.08 -22.00
C ASP A 341 -7.64 -24.31 -23.15
N ILE A 342 -8.40 -23.26 -22.84
CA ILE A 342 -9.04 -22.39 -23.83
C ILE A 342 -7.97 -21.72 -24.73
N TYR A 343 -6.89 -21.20 -24.16
CA TYR A 343 -5.79 -20.62 -24.94
C TYR A 343 -5.09 -21.68 -25.79
N ARG A 344 -4.82 -22.89 -25.25
CA ARG A 344 -4.21 -23.99 -26.02
C ARG A 344 -5.09 -24.43 -27.17
N LEU A 345 -6.41 -24.55 -26.97
CA LEU A 345 -7.35 -24.88 -28.04
C LEU A 345 -7.35 -23.86 -29.18
N ALA A 346 -7.33 -22.57 -28.82
CA ALA A 346 -7.23 -21.53 -29.84
C ALA A 346 -5.88 -21.57 -30.59
N ALA A 347 -4.76 -21.85 -29.91
CA ALA A 347 -3.46 -22.02 -30.53
C ALA A 347 -3.41 -23.24 -31.46
N LEU A 348 -3.97 -24.39 -31.05
CA LEU A 348 -4.11 -25.61 -31.87
C LEU A 348 -4.89 -25.39 -33.15
N SER A 349 -5.90 -24.52 -33.10
CA SER A 349 -6.72 -24.17 -34.28
C SER A 349 -5.99 -23.25 -35.26
N GLY A 350 -4.79 -22.76 -34.97
CA GLY A 350 -4.14 -21.68 -35.73
C GLY A 350 -4.84 -20.33 -35.55
N GLY A 351 -5.48 -20.11 -34.40
CA GLY A 351 -6.28 -18.93 -34.08
C GLY A 351 -5.46 -17.70 -33.64
N VAL A 352 -6.16 -16.65 -33.27
CA VAL A 352 -5.61 -15.36 -32.83
C VAL A 352 -6.35 -14.91 -31.57
N PHE A 353 -5.64 -14.40 -30.57
CA PHE A 353 -6.23 -13.75 -29.41
C PHE A 353 -6.44 -12.27 -29.65
N ILE A 354 -7.62 -11.75 -29.32
CA ILE A 354 -7.93 -10.33 -29.41
C ILE A 354 -8.37 -9.75 -28.06
N ASN A 355 -7.77 -8.61 -27.68
CA ASN A 355 -8.24 -7.77 -26.58
C ASN A 355 -8.72 -6.42 -27.14
N PRO A 356 -10.03 -6.25 -27.39
CA PRO A 356 -10.60 -5.06 -27.99
C PRO A 356 -10.99 -3.98 -26.98
N ALA A 357 -10.44 -4.02 -25.76
CA ALA A 357 -10.83 -3.12 -24.66
C ALA A 357 -10.65 -1.64 -25.05
N LEU A 358 -11.58 -0.79 -24.64
CA LEU A 358 -11.47 0.67 -24.83
C LEU A 358 -10.22 1.21 -24.12
N THR A 359 -9.87 0.62 -22.97
CA THR A 359 -8.62 0.83 -22.24
C THR A 359 -8.26 -0.45 -21.48
N GLU A 360 -7.03 -0.91 -21.62
CA GLU A 360 -6.49 -2.05 -20.88
C GLU A 360 -5.29 -1.59 -20.05
N PRO A 361 -5.40 -1.48 -18.72
CA PRO A 361 -4.33 -0.93 -17.90
C PRO A 361 -3.02 -1.72 -17.98
N PHE A 362 -3.08 -3.06 -18.01
CA PHE A 362 -1.90 -3.92 -18.13
C PHE A 362 -2.03 -4.96 -19.25
N GLY A 363 -2.97 -5.91 -19.16
CA GLY A 363 -3.20 -6.94 -20.18
C GLY A 363 -2.64 -8.33 -19.82
N LEU A 364 -2.94 -8.85 -18.62
CA LEU A 364 -2.53 -10.21 -18.23
C LEU A 364 -3.00 -11.26 -19.24
N THR A 365 -4.24 -11.13 -19.75
CA THR A 365 -4.79 -12.05 -20.76
C THR A 365 -3.99 -12.09 -22.06
N LEU A 366 -3.33 -11.00 -22.42
CA LEU A 366 -2.40 -10.95 -23.57
C LEU A 366 -1.15 -11.77 -23.31
N LEU A 367 -0.60 -11.68 -22.10
CA LEU A 367 0.58 -12.46 -21.70
C LEU A 367 0.27 -13.95 -21.60
N GLU A 368 -0.89 -14.31 -21.06
CA GLU A 368 -1.40 -15.68 -20.96
C GLU A 368 -1.58 -16.29 -22.36
N ALA A 369 -2.21 -15.55 -23.28
CA ALA A 369 -2.39 -15.96 -24.67
C ALA A 369 -1.04 -16.11 -25.40
N ALA A 370 -0.13 -15.15 -25.25
CA ALA A 370 1.20 -15.19 -25.86
C ALA A 370 2.06 -16.34 -25.31
N ALA A 371 1.99 -16.60 -23.99
CA ALA A 371 2.65 -17.75 -23.35
C ALA A 371 2.10 -19.08 -23.85
N SER A 372 0.86 -19.12 -24.29
CA SER A 372 0.21 -20.29 -24.90
C SER A 372 0.44 -20.40 -26.42
N GLY A 373 1.22 -19.48 -27.02
CA GLY A 373 1.63 -19.51 -28.43
C GLY A 373 0.68 -18.79 -29.39
N LEU A 374 -0.24 -17.98 -28.92
CA LEU A 374 -1.18 -17.22 -29.76
C LEU A 374 -0.58 -15.88 -30.21
N PRO A 375 -0.67 -15.54 -31.53
CA PRO A 375 -0.56 -14.17 -31.99
C PRO A 375 -1.64 -13.28 -31.39
N LEU A 376 -1.35 -11.97 -31.26
CA LEU A 376 -2.22 -11.02 -30.59
C LEU A 376 -2.74 -9.94 -31.53
N VAL A 377 -3.99 -9.54 -31.30
CA VAL A 377 -4.52 -8.23 -31.74
C VAL A 377 -4.98 -7.51 -30.45
N ALA A 378 -4.52 -6.29 -30.24
CA ALA A 378 -4.81 -5.61 -28.97
C ALA A 378 -5.07 -4.12 -29.16
N THR A 379 -5.82 -3.55 -28.22
CA THR A 379 -6.04 -2.10 -28.17
C THR A 379 -4.71 -1.33 -28.07
N GLU A 380 -4.64 -0.18 -28.74
CA GLU A 380 -3.52 0.75 -28.63
C GLU A 380 -3.57 1.63 -27.36
N ASN A 381 -4.55 1.39 -26.47
CA ASN A 381 -4.79 2.20 -25.28
C ASN A 381 -4.36 1.47 -24.01
N GLY A 382 -3.18 1.83 -23.47
CA GLY A 382 -2.66 1.33 -22.19
C GLY A 382 -1.54 0.30 -22.31
N GLY A 383 -1.51 -0.66 -21.39
CA GLY A 383 -0.44 -1.67 -21.27
C GLY A 383 -0.17 -2.54 -22.49
N PRO A 384 -1.15 -2.85 -23.36
CA PRO A 384 -0.88 -3.64 -24.57
C PRO A 384 0.18 -3.04 -25.50
N VAL A 385 0.35 -1.71 -25.51
CA VAL A 385 1.39 -1.04 -26.29
C VAL A 385 2.78 -1.52 -25.87
N ASP A 386 3.05 -1.61 -24.57
CA ASP A 386 4.30 -2.12 -24.03
C ASP A 386 4.48 -3.61 -24.31
N ILE A 387 3.41 -4.42 -24.19
CA ILE A 387 3.45 -5.86 -24.42
C ILE A 387 3.78 -6.17 -25.89
N ILE A 388 3.04 -5.59 -26.81
CA ILE A 388 3.26 -5.79 -28.25
C ILE A 388 4.63 -5.24 -28.65
N GLY A 389 5.04 -4.07 -28.14
CA GLY A 389 6.35 -3.48 -28.40
C GLY A 389 7.52 -4.36 -27.93
N ASN A 390 7.42 -4.93 -26.75
CA ASN A 390 8.45 -5.81 -26.19
C ASN A 390 8.45 -7.20 -26.82
N CYS A 391 7.26 -7.79 -27.00
CA CYS A 391 7.13 -9.17 -27.48
C CYS A 391 7.17 -9.28 -29.02
N ARG A 392 6.79 -8.25 -29.76
CA ARG A 392 6.70 -8.25 -31.23
C ARG A 392 5.86 -9.41 -31.76
N ASN A 393 4.72 -9.65 -31.16
CA ASN A 393 3.91 -10.84 -31.32
C ASN A 393 2.47 -10.56 -31.76
N GLY A 394 2.21 -9.36 -32.32
CA GLY A 394 0.87 -8.98 -32.70
C GLY A 394 0.74 -7.57 -33.29
N LEU A 395 -0.49 -7.12 -33.43
CA LEU A 395 -0.88 -5.83 -34.00
C LEU A 395 -1.69 -5.01 -32.98
N LEU A 396 -1.49 -3.69 -33.00
CA LEU A 396 -2.28 -2.74 -32.23
C LEU A 396 -3.40 -2.16 -33.11
N VAL A 397 -4.57 -1.94 -32.52
CA VAL A 397 -5.76 -1.41 -33.19
C VAL A 397 -6.46 -0.36 -32.34
N ASP A 398 -7.10 0.62 -32.97
CA ASP A 398 -8.09 1.46 -32.31
C ASP A 398 -9.32 0.59 -31.97
N PRO A 399 -9.72 0.45 -30.70
CA PRO A 399 -10.82 -0.42 -30.30
C PRO A 399 -12.21 0.06 -30.77
N VAL A 400 -12.34 1.29 -31.24
CA VAL A 400 -13.61 1.79 -31.82
C VAL A 400 -13.67 1.65 -33.35
N ASP A 401 -12.55 1.38 -34.00
CA ASP A 401 -12.47 1.13 -35.44
C ASP A 401 -12.70 -0.35 -35.77
N LYS A 402 -13.98 -0.71 -35.98
CA LYS A 402 -14.40 -2.09 -36.32
C LYS A 402 -13.73 -2.64 -37.58
N PRO A 403 -13.65 -1.90 -38.70
CA PRO A 403 -12.90 -2.32 -39.88
C PRO A 403 -11.43 -2.63 -39.58
N ALA A 404 -10.75 -1.77 -38.81
CA ALA A 404 -9.34 -2.00 -38.44
C ALA A 404 -9.15 -3.25 -37.59
N MET A 405 -10.06 -3.54 -36.65
CA MET A 405 -10.03 -4.80 -35.90
C MET A 405 -10.17 -6.04 -36.80
N ALA A 406 -11.11 -6.00 -37.73
CA ALA A 406 -11.31 -7.10 -38.69
C ALA A 406 -10.10 -7.29 -39.60
N GLU A 407 -9.53 -6.20 -40.12
CA GLU A 407 -8.34 -6.23 -41.01
C GLU A 407 -7.08 -6.75 -40.29
N ALA A 408 -6.85 -6.36 -39.03
CA ALA A 408 -5.75 -6.87 -38.25
C ALA A 408 -5.86 -8.39 -38.02
N LEU A 409 -7.05 -8.91 -37.73
CA LEU A 409 -7.31 -10.34 -37.60
C LEU A 409 -7.07 -11.08 -38.93
N LEU A 410 -7.61 -10.55 -40.04
CA LEU A 410 -7.40 -11.09 -41.38
C LEU A 410 -5.92 -11.12 -41.77
N THR A 411 -5.18 -10.06 -41.50
CA THR A 411 -3.74 -9.96 -41.77
C THR A 411 -2.96 -11.13 -41.18
N ILE A 412 -3.28 -11.52 -39.96
CA ILE A 412 -2.61 -12.64 -39.28
C ILE A 412 -3.13 -13.99 -39.79
N LEU A 413 -4.45 -14.16 -39.93
CA LEU A 413 -5.08 -15.42 -40.29
C LEU A 413 -4.79 -15.82 -41.77
N GLU A 414 -4.64 -14.86 -42.68
CA GLU A 414 -4.34 -15.11 -44.08
C GLU A 414 -2.83 -15.30 -44.36
N ASN A 415 -1.97 -15.04 -43.36
CA ASN A 415 -0.50 -15.14 -43.48
C ASN A 415 0.09 -16.16 -42.48
N PRO A 416 0.22 -17.43 -42.85
CA PRO A 416 0.77 -18.47 -41.96
C PRO A 416 2.22 -18.23 -41.53
N GLU A 417 3.01 -17.47 -42.31
CA GLU A 417 4.38 -17.14 -41.94
C GLU A 417 4.40 -16.09 -40.85
N LEU A 418 3.59 -15.05 -40.97
CA LEU A 418 3.42 -14.00 -39.95
C LEU A 418 2.85 -14.60 -38.66
N TRP A 419 1.87 -15.50 -38.79
CA TRP A 419 1.29 -16.22 -37.61
C TRP A 419 2.39 -16.94 -36.84
N ARG A 420 3.25 -17.73 -37.55
CA ARG A 420 4.37 -18.49 -36.94
C ARG A 420 5.41 -17.54 -36.32
N GLU A 421 5.73 -16.44 -37.00
CA GLU A 421 6.64 -15.43 -36.49
C GLU A 421 6.12 -14.81 -35.18
N PHE A 422 4.87 -14.36 -35.15
CA PHE A 422 4.26 -13.76 -33.97
C PHE A 422 4.14 -14.76 -32.81
N SER A 423 3.73 -16.00 -33.10
CA SER A 423 3.69 -17.09 -32.11
C SER A 423 5.07 -17.34 -31.48
N ALA A 424 6.11 -17.51 -32.29
CA ALA A 424 7.47 -17.74 -31.81
C ALA A 424 8.02 -16.57 -31.00
N ASN A 425 7.78 -15.33 -31.47
CA ASN A 425 8.16 -14.13 -30.76
C ASN A 425 7.45 -14.02 -29.41
N GLY A 426 6.16 -14.34 -29.35
CA GLY A 426 5.36 -14.38 -28.12
C GLY A 426 5.96 -15.32 -27.09
N LEU A 427 6.15 -16.57 -27.47
CA LEU A 427 6.73 -17.62 -26.61
C LEU A 427 8.11 -17.24 -26.06
N GLN A 428 8.99 -16.71 -26.92
CA GLN A 428 10.33 -16.33 -26.49
C GLN A 428 10.35 -15.10 -25.60
N ASN A 429 9.61 -14.06 -25.96
CA ASN A 429 9.72 -12.75 -25.33
C ASN A 429 8.87 -12.60 -24.08
N VAL A 430 7.77 -13.37 -23.92
CA VAL A 430 7.06 -13.47 -22.65
C VAL A 430 7.97 -14.04 -21.55
N VAL A 431 8.69 -15.10 -21.84
CA VAL A 431 9.70 -15.66 -20.91
C VAL A 431 10.74 -14.62 -20.53
N ARG A 432 11.23 -13.87 -21.52
CA ARG A 432 12.32 -12.91 -21.35
C ARG A 432 11.91 -11.66 -20.56
N TYR A 433 10.69 -11.15 -20.76
CA TYR A 433 10.27 -9.85 -20.22
C TYR A 433 9.17 -9.94 -19.16
N TYR A 434 8.35 -11.01 -19.17
CA TYR A 434 7.13 -11.13 -18.39
C TYR A 434 7.03 -12.44 -17.60
N SER A 435 8.15 -13.16 -17.39
CA SER A 435 8.19 -14.21 -16.37
C SER A 435 8.41 -13.63 -14.98
N TRP A 436 8.00 -14.35 -13.96
CA TRP A 436 8.28 -13.97 -12.57
C TRP A 436 9.78 -13.91 -12.26
N ASP A 437 10.59 -14.75 -12.94
CA ASP A 437 12.05 -14.68 -12.84
C ASP A 437 12.60 -13.38 -13.45
N ALA A 438 12.13 -13.00 -14.64
CA ALA A 438 12.49 -11.73 -15.28
C ALA A 438 12.09 -10.53 -14.43
N HIS A 439 10.88 -10.58 -13.83
CA HIS A 439 10.40 -9.58 -12.88
C HIS A 439 11.33 -9.45 -11.68
N ALA A 440 11.66 -10.56 -11.00
CA ALA A 440 12.54 -10.57 -9.84
C ALA A 440 13.95 -10.03 -10.18
N GLN A 441 14.50 -10.41 -11.33
CA GLN A 441 15.79 -9.91 -11.80
C GLN A 441 15.75 -8.40 -12.11
N ALA A 442 14.68 -7.91 -12.77
CA ALA A 442 14.50 -6.49 -13.05
C ALA A 442 14.36 -5.69 -11.75
N TYR A 443 13.55 -6.18 -10.82
CA TYR A 443 13.39 -5.62 -9.48
C TYR A 443 14.72 -5.49 -8.75
N LEU A 444 15.51 -6.56 -8.68
CA LEU A 444 16.80 -6.56 -7.99
C LEU A 444 17.82 -5.62 -8.65
N ARG A 445 17.83 -5.50 -9.99
CA ARG A 445 18.67 -4.51 -10.68
C ARG A 445 18.32 -3.08 -10.27
N LYS A 446 17.03 -2.77 -10.12
CA LYS A 446 16.58 -1.43 -9.66
C LYS A 446 17.01 -1.15 -8.24
N ILE A 447 16.89 -2.12 -7.34
CA ILE A 447 17.36 -2.00 -5.95
C ILE A 447 18.85 -1.78 -5.86
N GLN A 448 19.65 -2.54 -6.62
CA GLN A 448 21.10 -2.40 -6.64
C GLN A 448 21.58 -1.04 -7.18
N ALA A 449 20.76 -0.40 -8.01
CA ALA A 449 21.03 0.95 -8.53
C ALA A 449 20.68 2.07 -7.53
N LEU A 450 19.97 1.77 -6.44
CA LEU A 450 19.67 2.75 -5.41
C LEU A 450 20.97 3.24 -4.76
N PRO A 451 21.09 4.55 -4.46
CA PRO A 451 22.19 5.07 -3.70
C PRO A 451 22.27 4.31 -2.38
N GLN A 452 23.38 3.64 -2.13
CA GLN A 452 23.60 3.07 -0.81
C GLN A 452 23.58 4.24 0.17
N GLN A 453 22.56 4.31 1.02
CA GLN A 453 22.57 5.24 2.14
C GLN A 453 23.71 4.78 3.04
N ALA A 454 24.87 5.39 2.84
CA ALA A 454 26.02 5.26 3.71
C ALA A 454 25.68 5.95 5.04
N GLY A 455 25.04 5.22 5.91
CA GLY A 455 24.60 5.67 7.21
C GLY A 455 24.26 4.48 8.08
N GLN A 456 25.25 3.65 8.37
CA GLN A 456 25.18 2.96 9.65
C GLN A 456 25.08 4.06 10.70
N LEU A 457 23.85 4.21 11.26
CA LEU A 457 23.69 5.02 12.48
C LEU A 457 24.84 4.64 13.41
N PRO A 458 25.59 5.62 13.95
CA PRO A 458 26.65 5.32 14.88
C PRO A 458 26.06 4.37 15.91
N LYS A 459 26.69 3.19 16.10
CA LYS A 459 26.33 2.29 17.20
C LYS A 459 26.71 3.02 18.48
N VAL A 460 25.81 3.91 18.92
CA VAL A 460 25.93 4.49 20.26
C VAL A 460 25.59 3.33 21.20
N PRO A 461 26.50 2.97 22.10
CA PRO A 461 26.16 1.94 23.08
C PRO A 461 24.90 2.39 23.80
N PRO A 462 23.90 1.52 23.95
CA PRO A 462 22.69 1.87 24.66
C PRO A 462 23.09 2.39 26.06
N LEU A 463 22.56 3.53 26.44
CA LEU A 463 22.60 4.03 27.83
C LEU A 463 21.73 3.13 28.72
N ALA A 464 21.77 1.85 28.49
CA ALA A 464 20.97 0.86 29.15
C ALA A 464 21.51 0.53 30.54
N LYS A 465 21.11 1.32 31.48
CA LYS A 465 20.77 0.72 32.77
C LYS A 465 19.28 0.36 32.70
N THR A 466 18.98 -0.78 32.08
CA THR A 466 17.68 -1.42 32.17
C THR A 466 17.31 -1.53 33.64
N SER A 467 16.37 -0.71 34.08
CA SER A 467 15.77 -0.87 35.39
C SER A 467 14.91 -2.13 35.31
N ARG A 468 15.47 -3.28 35.77
CA ARG A 468 14.78 -4.60 35.86
C ARG A 468 13.45 -4.56 36.59
N PHE A 469 13.11 -3.47 37.24
CA PHE A 469 11.95 -3.30 38.12
C PHE A 469 10.88 -2.36 37.62
N ARG A 470 11.13 -1.56 36.55
CA ARG A 470 10.16 -0.60 36.01
C ARG A 470 9.64 -1.12 34.69
N LYS A 471 8.47 -1.76 34.74
CA LYS A 471 7.81 -2.37 33.58
C LYS A 471 6.69 -1.54 32.98
N GLN A 472 6.36 -0.42 33.63
CA GLN A 472 5.27 0.49 33.24
C GLN A 472 5.79 1.92 33.13
N ALA A 473 5.21 2.71 32.23
CA ALA A 473 5.58 4.10 32.06
C ALA A 473 4.33 4.98 31.89
N ILE A 474 4.40 6.21 32.39
CA ILE A 474 3.43 7.27 32.09
C ILE A 474 4.20 8.37 31.37
N PHE A 475 3.72 8.74 30.16
CA PHE A 475 4.16 9.89 29.41
C PHE A 475 3.00 10.88 29.28
N THR A 476 3.19 12.13 29.68
CA THR A 476 2.16 13.15 29.59
C THR A 476 2.66 14.41 28.90
N ALA A 477 1.76 15.04 28.12
CA ALA A 477 1.97 16.42 27.69
C ALA A 477 1.88 17.38 28.89
N ILE A 478 2.44 18.57 28.76
CA ILE A 478 2.43 19.59 29.81
C ILE A 478 1.24 20.52 29.64
N ASP A 479 1.20 21.19 28.50
CA ASP A 479 0.21 22.23 28.22
C ASP A 479 -1.16 21.62 28.03
N ASN A 480 -2.13 22.24 28.65
CA ASN A 480 -3.54 21.83 28.57
C ASN A 480 -3.82 20.36 28.95
N THR A 481 -2.83 19.64 29.48
CA THR A 481 -2.93 18.22 29.88
C THR A 481 -2.53 18.05 31.34
N LEU A 482 -1.27 18.30 31.70
CA LEU A 482 -0.81 18.19 33.08
C LEU A 482 -1.11 19.47 33.88
N LEU A 483 -1.02 20.64 33.23
CA LEU A 483 -1.25 21.94 33.82
C LEU A 483 -2.66 22.47 33.51
N GLY A 484 -3.23 23.19 34.44
CA GLY A 484 -4.54 23.87 34.33
C GLY A 484 -5.39 23.78 35.59
N ASP A 485 -5.23 22.72 36.35
CA ASP A 485 -5.85 22.50 37.64
C ASP A 485 -4.81 22.21 38.72
N ALA A 486 -4.80 22.98 39.82
CA ALA A 486 -3.76 22.87 40.85
C ALA A 486 -3.95 21.65 41.75
N GLU A 487 -5.21 21.29 42.06
CA GLU A 487 -5.53 20.14 42.93
C GLU A 487 -5.26 18.85 42.21
N GLY A 488 -5.73 18.69 40.97
CA GLY A 488 -5.45 17.52 40.16
C GLY A 488 -3.96 17.30 39.93
N LEU A 489 -3.20 18.40 39.69
CA LEU A 489 -1.75 18.34 39.56
C LEU A 489 -1.11 17.84 40.85
N GLU A 490 -1.52 18.33 42.03
CA GLU A 490 -0.98 17.90 43.31
C GLU A 490 -1.24 16.40 43.56
N GLN A 491 -2.45 15.94 43.31
CA GLN A 491 -2.81 14.54 43.47
C GLN A 491 -1.97 13.65 42.49
N PHE A 492 -1.85 14.04 41.22
CA PHE A 492 -1.02 13.34 40.28
C PHE A 492 0.45 13.28 40.72
N VAL A 493 1.03 14.41 41.14
CA VAL A 493 2.42 14.47 41.62
C VAL A 493 2.63 13.59 42.85
N ASN A 494 1.67 13.52 43.77
CA ASN A 494 1.76 12.64 44.93
C ASN A 494 1.70 11.16 44.53
N LEU A 495 0.84 10.79 43.58
CA LEU A 495 0.77 9.45 43.02
C LEU A 495 2.11 9.06 42.35
N ILE A 496 2.69 9.93 41.52
CA ILE A 496 3.98 9.69 40.90
C ILE A 496 5.10 9.47 41.93
N ARG A 497 5.11 10.26 43.01
CA ARG A 497 6.11 10.08 44.10
C ARG A 497 5.95 8.74 44.80
N GLU A 498 4.73 8.30 45.08
CA GLU A 498 4.44 7.03 45.68
C GLU A 498 4.90 5.84 44.81
N LYS A 499 4.55 5.87 43.53
CA LYS A 499 4.80 4.78 42.58
C LYS A 499 6.21 4.80 41.94
N ARG A 500 7.05 5.81 42.24
CA ARG A 500 8.35 6.08 41.58
C ARG A 500 9.29 4.89 41.48
N LYS A 501 9.22 3.95 42.41
CA LYS A 501 10.11 2.76 42.41
C LYS A 501 9.76 1.74 41.32
N LYS A 502 8.49 1.68 40.91
CA LYS A 502 7.97 0.71 39.95
C LYS A 502 7.59 1.36 38.59
N LEU A 503 7.40 2.66 38.59
CA LEU A 503 6.92 3.44 37.46
C LEU A 503 8.05 4.28 36.85
N LEU A 504 8.15 4.29 35.52
CA LEU A 504 8.93 5.26 34.78
C LEU A 504 8.02 6.46 34.48
N PHE A 505 8.47 7.66 34.85
CA PHE A 505 7.75 8.90 34.58
C PHE A 505 8.47 9.66 33.47
N GLY A 506 7.75 9.94 32.38
CA GLY A 506 8.20 10.72 31.24
C GLY A 506 7.31 11.92 30.95
N ILE A 507 7.88 12.93 30.31
CA ILE A 507 7.18 14.08 29.76
C ILE A 507 7.43 14.14 28.27
N ALA A 508 6.36 14.42 27.48
CA ALA A 508 6.44 14.65 26.05
C ALA A 508 5.77 16.00 25.71
N THR A 509 6.56 16.99 25.27
CA THR A 509 6.08 18.38 25.12
C THR A 509 6.64 19.07 23.88
N GLY A 510 5.89 20.04 23.35
CA GLY A 510 6.36 20.96 22.31
C GLY A 510 7.39 22.00 22.80
N ARG A 511 7.44 22.20 24.14
CA ARG A 511 8.36 23.18 24.75
C ARG A 511 9.80 22.73 24.71
N ARG A 512 10.70 23.70 24.76
CA ARG A 512 12.14 23.44 24.92
C ARG A 512 12.50 23.10 26.37
N LEU A 513 13.66 22.44 26.52
CA LEU A 513 14.14 21.97 27.83
C LEU A 513 14.18 23.06 28.92
N ASP A 514 14.72 24.24 28.61
CA ASP A 514 14.83 25.35 29.55
C ASP A 514 13.45 25.81 30.07
N ALA A 515 12.48 25.93 29.21
CA ALA A 515 11.09 26.26 29.57
C ALA A 515 10.45 25.16 30.43
N VAL A 516 10.68 23.90 30.11
CA VAL A 516 10.19 22.76 30.89
C VAL A 516 10.76 22.74 32.30
N LEU A 517 12.06 22.97 32.45
CA LEU A 517 12.72 23.00 33.76
C LEU A 517 12.21 24.15 34.63
N ALA A 518 11.93 25.32 34.04
CA ALA A 518 11.28 26.44 34.73
C ALA A 518 9.91 26.12 35.27
N ILE A 519 9.08 25.39 34.45
CA ILE A 519 7.74 24.91 34.85
C ILE A 519 7.86 23.91 36.01
N PHE A 520 8.75 22.95 35.96
CA PHE A 520 8.94 21.98 37.04
C PHE A 520 9.28 22.65 38.37
N LYS A 521 10.20 23.66 38.32
CA LYS A 521 10.54 24.42 39.49
C LYS A 521 9.35 25.22 40.05
N LYS A 522 8.57 25.87 39.16
CA LYS A 522 7.43 26.68 39.53
C LYS A 522 6.34 25.85 40.17
N HIS A 523 5.99 24.71 39.59
CA HIS A 523 4.87 23.85 39.99
C HIS A 523 5.28 22.68 40.88
N LYS A 524 6.55 22.58 41.32
CA LYS A 524 7.12 21.52 42.16
C LYS A 524 6.92 20.11 41.61
N ILE A 525 6.92 19.98 40.27
CA ILE A 525 6.82 18.70 39.58
C ILE A 525 8.14 17.93 39.79
N PRO A 526 8.11 16.66 40.18
CA PRO A 526 9.33 15.85 40.32
C PRO A 526 10.01 15.66 38.97
N MET A 527 11.35 15.67 38.95
CA MET A 527 12.10 15.45 37.74
C MET A 527 11.70 14.11 37.10
N PRO A 528 11.21 14.10 35.85
CA PRO A 528 10.93 12.85 35.13
C PRO A 528 12.20 12.07 34.85
N ASP A 529 12.07 10.78 34.56
CA ASP A 529 13.20 9.95 34.14
C ASP A 529 13.64 10.26 32.72
N ILE A 530 12.64 10.63 31.88
CA ILE A 530 12.82 10.91 30.45
C ILE A 530 12.04 12.17 30.09
N LEU A 531 12.71 13.04 29.33
CA LEU A 531 12.13 14.27 28.78
C LEU A 531 12.20 14.22 27.26
N ILE A 532 11.05 14.18 26.62
CA ILE A 532 10.88 14.36 25.17
C ILE A 532 10.42 15.81 24.97
N THR A 533 11.29 16.65 24.39
CA THR A 533 11.07 18.08 24.23
C THR A 533 11.04 18.51 22.78
N SER A 534 10.67 19.77 22.51
CA SER A 534 10.65 20.38 21.19
C SER A 534 9.89 19.50 20.14
N LEU A 535 8.68 19.01 20.51
CA LEU A 535 7.86 18.12 19.69
C LEU A 535 8.54 16.80 19.29
N GLY A 536 9.32 16.21 20.20
CA GLY A 536 9.98 14.93 19.95
C GLY A 536 11.34 15.03 19.26
N THR A 537 11.83 16.24 18.98
CA THR A 537 13.14 16.40 18.33
C THR A 537 14.32 16.22 19.29
N GLU A 538 14.09 16.32 20.59
CA GLU A 538 15.10 16.20 21.62
C GLU A 538 14.67 15.23 22.71
N ILE A 539 15.56 14.32 23.11
CA ILE A 539 15.35 13.36 24.20
C ILE A 539 16.46 13.56 25.23
N TYR A 540 16.06 13.69 26.51
CA TYR A 540 17.00 13.82 27.64
C TYR A 540 16.71 12.81 28.73
N TYR A 541 17.77 12.26 29.32
CA TYR A 541 17.69 11.27 30.41
C TYR A 541 18.15 11.88 31.73
N ALA A 542 17.26 11.84 32.72
CA ALA A 542 17.58 12.30 34.07
C ALA A 542 18.47 11.30 34.85
N PRO A 543 19.16 11.74 35.94
CA PRO A 543 19.10 13.08 36.52
C PRO A 543 20.04 14.12 35.88
N GLN A 544 21.00 13.68 35.08
CA GLN A 544 22.01 14.59 34.51
C GLN A 544 21.55 15.30 33.23
N LEU A 545 20.34 15.00 32.74
CA LEU A 545 19.79 15.55 31.50
C LEU A 545 20.70 15.30 30.29
N ILE A 546 21.16 14.04 30.17
CA ILE A 546 22.01 13.62 29.06
C ILE A 546 21.15 13.56 27.78
N ALA A 547 21.57 14.34 26.76
CA ALA A 547 20.89 14.32 25.46
C ALA A 547 21.16 13.01 24.69
N ASP A 548 20.15 12.50 24.01
CA ASP A 548 20.28 11.36 23.11
C ASP A 548 20.83 11.82 21.75
N ILE A 549 22.12 11.64 21.56
CA ILE A 549 22.81 12.05 20.33
C ILE A 549 22.42 11.12 19.16
N ALA A 550 22.19 9.84 19.42
CA ALA A 550 21.80 8.89 18.37
C ALA A 550 20.43 9.24 17.78
N TRP A 551 19.50 9.68 18.63
CA TRP A 551 18.22 10.22 18.19
C TRP A 551 18.40 11.44 17.27
N SER A 552 19.25 12.36 17.64
CA SER A 552 19.54 13.57 16.83
C SER A 552 20.08 13.21 15.42
N TYR A 553 20.94 12.20 15.31
CA TYR A 553 21.42 11.71 14.01
C TYR A 553 20.32 11.01 13.22
N HIS A 554 19.45 10.26 13.89
CA HIS A 554 18.34 9.53 13.25
C HIS A 554 17.36 10.49 12.57
N ILE A 555 17.02 11.60 13.24
CA ILE A 555 16.03 12.56 12.74
C ILE A 555 16.60 13.58 11.73
N ASP A 556 17.93 13.71 11.60
CA ASP A 556 18.58 14.70 10.69
C ASP A 556 18.44 14.30 9.19
N HIS A 557 17.76 13.20 8.92
CA HIS A 557 17.52 12.68 7.57
C HIS A 557 16.61 13.62 6.78
N LEU A 558 17.07 14.10 5.61
CA LEU A 558 16.36 15.00 4.70
C LEU A 558 15.91 16.35 5.32
N TRP A 559 16.39 16.69 6.53
CA TRP A 559 16.00 17.93 7.17
C TRP A 559 16.70 19.15 6.54
N THR A 560 15.92 20.00 5.86
CA THR A 560 16.39 21.18 5.12
C THR A 560 15.72 22.49 5.62
N PRO A 561 15.97 22.93 6.86
CA PRO A 561 15.24 24.04 7.49
C PRO A 561 15.40 25.38 6.74
N LYS A 562 16.48 25.58 5.98
CA LYS A 562 16.69 26.81 5.20
C LYS A 562 15.72 26.88 4.00
N VAL A 563 15.51 25.75 3.31
CA VAL A 563 14.58 25.66 2.19
C VAL A 563 13.15 25.80 2.71
N LEU A 564 12.82 25.04 3.74
CA LEU A 564 11.52 25.09 4.41
C LEU A 564 11.14 26.51 4.84
N ARG A 565 12.06 27.23 5.50
CA ARG A 565 11.84 28.64 5.92
C ARG A 565 11.57 29.56 4.74
N ARG A 566 12.21 29.34 3.58
CA ARG A 566 11.98 30.13 2.37
C ARG A 566 10.58 29.88 1.80
N VAL A 567 10.16 28.64 1.74
CA VAL A 567 8.85 28.23 1.22
C VAL A 567 7.73 28.75 2.10
N ILE A 568 7.81 28.47 3.42
CA ILE A 568 6.76 28.82 4.39
C ILE A 568 6.73 30.32 4.71
N GLY A 569 7.88 30.99 4.74
CA GLY A 569 7.98 32.41 5.10
C GLY A 569 7.34 33.37 4.12
N GLY A 570 6.94 32.92 2.93
CA GLY A 570 6.20 33.68 1.93
C GLY A 570 4.66 33.58 2.05
N LEU A 571 4.16 32.69 2.91
CA LEU A 571 2.72 32.45 3.04
C LEU A 571 2.06 33.52 3.94
N PRO A 572 0.85 34.02 3.58
CA PRO A 572 0.10 34.96 4.42
C PRO A 572 -0.30 34.27 5.73
N GLY A 573 -0.54 35.05 6.78
CA GLY A 573 -0.99 34.56 8.06
C GLY A 573 -0.01 33.70 8.86
N LEU A 574 1.20 33.47 8.35
CA LEU A 574 2.27 32.76 9.04
C LEU A 574 3.36 33.71 9.49
N THR A 575 3.56 33.81 10.80
CA THR A 575 4.61 34.66 11.38
C THR A 575 5.57 33.81 12.21
N LEU A 576 6.87 33.91 11.92
CA LEU A 576 7.90 33.17 12.64
C LEU A 576 7.85 33.52 14.13
N GLN A 577 7.79 32.53 15.01
CA GLN A 577 7.83 32.72 16.45
C GLN A 577 9.21 33.20 16.92
N ALA A 578 9.26 33.67 18.17
CA ALA A 578 10.51 34.16 18.80
C ALA A 578 11.63 33.12 18.73
N LYS A 579 12.88 33.59 18.72
CA LYS A 579 14.07 32.72 18.66
C LYS A 579 14.13 31.71 19.80
N SER A 580 13.53 32.00 20.94
CA SER A 580 13.37 31.06 22.08
C SER A 580 12.51 29.83 21.76
N GLU A 581 11.62 29.89 20.75
CA GLU A 581 10.76 28.78 20.34
C GLU A 581 11.36 27.97 19.19
N GLN A 582 12.46 28.43 18.60
CA GLN A 582 13.17 27.76 17.51
C GLN A 582 14.23 26.80 18.06
N SER A 583 14.46 25.66 17.38
CA SER A 583 15.59 24.78 17.64
C SER A 583 16.27 24.33 16.36
N ARG A 584 17.36 23.54 16.47
CA ARG A 584 18.02 22.96 15.29
C ARG A 584 17.05 22.18 14.40
N PHE A 585 16.14 21.45 15.01
CA PHE A 585 15.21 20.52 14.36
C PHE A 585 13.74 20.95 14.48
N LYS A 586 13.47 22.22 14.84
CA LYS A 586 12.11 22.73 14.96
C LYS A 586 12.04 24.16 14.41
N LEU A 587 11.10 24.38 13.49
CA LEU A 587 10.68 25.69 13.00
C LEU A 587 9.24 25.97 13.43
N SER A 588 9.03 27.03 14.20
CA SER A 588 7.76 27.38 14.81
C SER A 588 7.21 28.69 14.26
N TYR A 589 5.96 28.67 13.84
CA TYR A 589 5.21 29.84 13.35
C TYR A 589 3.96 30.07 14.18
N HIS A 590 3.51 31.32 14.27
CA HIS A 590 2.13 31.64 14.62
C HIS A 590 1.28 31.40 13.38
N TYR A 591 0.12 30.81 13.55
CA TYR A 591 -0.85 30.52 12.51
C TYR A 591 -2.12 31.33 12.76
N ASP A 592 -2.43 32.28 11.86
CA ASP A 592 -3.67 33.05 11.90
C ASP A 592 -4.67 32.41 10.93
N SER A 593 -5.62 31.69 11.49
CA SER A 593 -6.66 30.96 10.71
C SER A 593 -7.53 31.86 9.80
N ASN A 594 -7.54 33.18 10.00
CA ASN A 594 -8.30 34.08 9.14
C ASN A 594 -7.58 34.46 7.86
N SER A 595 -6.24 34.31 7.83
CA SER A 595 -5.42 34.79 6.72
C SER A 595 -4.45 33.72 6.18
N ALA A 596 -4.15 32.66 6.96
CA ALA A 596 -3.28 31.59 6.53
C ALA A 596 -4.02 30.57 5.62
N PRO A 597 -3.31 29.95 4.68
CA PRO A 597 -3.87 28.82 3.92
C PRO A 597 -4.26 27.67 4.84
N PRO A 598 -5.27 26.87 4.47
CA PRO A 598 -5.59 25.62 5.17
C PRO A 598 -4.37 24.67 5.23
N MET A 599 -4.35 23.80 6.25
CA MET A 599 -3.22 22.85 6.41
C MET A 599 -3.01 21.96 5.18
N GLU A 600 -4.09 21.56 4.50
CA GLU A 600 -4.04 20.76 3.27
C GLU A 600 -3.25 21.47 2.16
N GLU A 601 -3.45 22.78 1.97
CA GLU A 601 -2.71 23.57 0.98
C GLU A 601 -1.23 23.72 1.35
N ILE A 602 -0.94 23.88 2.66
CA ILE A 602 0.44 23.95 3.15
C ILE A 602 1.14 22.61 2.91
N LEU A 603 0.48 21.49 3.22
CA LEU A 603 1.03 20.15 3.00
C LEU A 603 1.23 19.87 1.50
N SER A 604 0.26 20.23 0.65
CA SER A 604 0.38 20.12 -0.81
C SER A 604 1.60 20.91 -1.33
N LEU A 605 1.77 22.16 -0.89
CA LEU A 605 2.92 22.97 -1.24
C LEU A 605 4.26 22.34 -0.83
N LEU A 606 4.33 21.78 0.38
CA LEU A 606 5.55 21.10 0.87
C LEU A 606 5.87 19.86 0.03
N ARG A 607 4.87 19.08 -0.33
CA ARG A 607 4.98 17.90 -1.21
C ARG A 607 5.49 18.29 -2.60
N GLN A 608 4.91 19.32 -3.21
CA GLN A 608 5.35 19.85 -4.52
C GLN A 608 6.79 20.37 -4.50
N GLN A 609 7.29 20.79 -3.35
CA GLN A 609 8.69 21.23 -3.16
C GLN A 609 9.62 20.09 -2.67
N GLU A 610 9.16 18.84 -2.72
CA GLU A 610 9.89 17.64 -2.27
C GLU A 610 10.44 17.77 -0.82
N LEU A 611 9.69 18.46 0.06
CA LEU A 611 10.06 18.66 1.45
C LEU A 611 9.38 17.63 2.35
N SER A 612 10.13 16.61 2.76
CA SER A 612 9.70 15.61 3.72
C SER A 612 9.83 16.15 5.14
N VAL A 613 8.73 16.61 5.72
CA VAL A 613 8.67 17.18 7.07
C VAL A 613 7.37 16.78 7.75
N ASN A 614 7.40 16.72 9.08
CA ASN A 614 6.21 16.59 9.89
C ASN A 614 5.72 18.00 10.29
N ALA A 615 4.51 18.36 9.86
CA ALA A 615 3.87 19.64 10.15
C ALA A 615 2.72 19.43 11.15
N THR A 616 2.75 20.14 12.26
CA THR A 616 1.79 19.99 13.34
C THR A 616 1.18 21.33 13.72
N LEU A 617 -0.14 21.42 13.67
CA LEU A 617 -0.90 22.53 14.22
C LEU A 617 -1.29 22.21 15.66
N SER A 618 -1.03 23.13 16.58
CA SER A 618 -1.40 23.01 17.99
C SER A 618 -2.22 24.20 18.45
N PHE A 619 -3.35 23.92 19.10
CA PHE A 619 -4.29 24.92 19.65
C PHE A 619 -4.82 25.90 18.60
N GLY A 620 -4.83 25.53 17.31
CA GLY A 620 -5.27 26.38 16.22
C GLY A 620 -4.40 27.62 15.97
N GLN A 621 -3.25 27.75 16.63
CA GLN A 621 -2.44 28.97 16.64
C GLN A 621 -0.94 28.75 16.40
N PHE A 622 -0.45 27.54 16.63
CA PHE A 622 0.97 27.23 16.57
C PHE A 622 1.22 26.18 15.51
N LEU A 623 1.86 26.58 14.43
CA LEU A 623 2.27 25.67 13.36
C LEU A 623 3.77 25.39 13.50
N ASP A 624 4.07 24.15 13.81
CA ASP A 624 5.42 23.66 14.01
C ASP A 624 5.81 22.68 12.90
N PHE A 625 7.03 22.82 12.38
CA PHE A 625 7.65 21.90 11.44
C PHE A 625 8.85 21.24 12.08
N VAL A 626 8.91 19.91 11.99
CA VAL A 626 10.01 19.08 12.48
C VAL A 626 10.41 18.07 11.41
N PRO A 627 11.59 17.42 11.50
CA PRO A 627 11.97 16.36 10.57
C PRO A 627 10.89 15.28 10.49
N ALA A 628 10.70 14.66 9.32
CA ALA A 628 9.70 13.61 9.11
C ALA A 628 9.85 12.45 10.09
N ARG A 629 11.09 12.14 10.52
CA ARG A 629 11.41 11.12 11.52
C ARG A 629 11.30 11.59 12.96
N ALA A 630 10.65 12.73 13.23
CA ALA A 630 10.49 13.28 14.58
C ALA A 630 9.03 13.59 14.88
N SER A 631 8.54 13.06 16.00
CA SER A 631 7.29 13.41 16.67
C SER A 631 7.37 12.97 18.12
N LYS A 632 6.41 13.36 18.94
CA LYS A 632 6.32 12.87 20.33
C LYS A 632 6.12 11.34 20.36
N GLY A 633 5.30 10.79 19.45
CA GLY A 633 5.04 9.36 19.36
C GLY A 633 6.22 8.55 18.83
N GLN A 634 6.95 9.05 17.84
CA GLN A 634 8.16 8.40 17.35
C GLN A 634 9.26 8.41 18.43
N ALA A 635 9.47 9.51 19.12
CA ALA A 635 10.42 9.62 20.22
C ALA A 635 10.04 8.69 21.39
N LEU A 636 8.73 8.58 21.70
CA LEU A 636 8.22 7.67 22.72
C LEU A 636 8.51 6.21 22.36
N ARG A 637 8.22 5.79 21.12
CA ARG A 637 8.50 4.43 20.62
C ARG A 637 10.00 4.11 20.64
N TYR A 638 10.82 5.06 20.24
CA TYR A 638 12.27 4.93 20.32
C TYR A 638 12.73 4.70 21.76
N VAL A 639 12.25 5.50 22.70
CA VAL A 639 12.57 5.37 24.13
C VAL A 639 12.04 4.06 24.72
N ALA A 640 10.78 3.69 24.42
CA ALA A 640 10.18 2.45 24.88
C ALA A 640 11.02 1.24 24.49
N ARG A 641 11.53 1.22 23.26
CA ARG A 641 12.46 0.20 22.78
C ARG A 641 13.79 0.21 23.54
N GLN A 642 14.42 1.38 23.70
CA GLN A 642 15.71 1.50 24.40
C GLN A 642 15.62 1.00 25.86
N TRP A 643 14.47 1.17 26.49
CA TRP A 643 14.22 0.80 27.86
C TRP A 643 13.48 -0.55 28.00
N ASN A 644 13.20 -1.23 26.88
CA ASN A 644 12.49 -2.50 26.81
C ASN A 644 11.14 -2.48 27.56
N ILE A 645 10.35 -1.43 27.34
CA ILE A 645 9.01 -1.27 27.90
C ILE A 645 8.00 -1.57 26.79
N PRO A 646 7.12 -2.57 26.96
CA PRO A 646 6.03 -2.82 26.00
C PRO A 646 5.13 -1.60 25.87
N LEU A 647 4.70 -1.27 24.66
CA LEU A 647 3.82 -0.11 24.40
C LEU A 647 2.49 -0.23 25.15
N GLU A 648 1.96 -1.44 25.28
CA GLU A 648 0.73 -1.77 26.01
C GLU A 648 0.84 -1.48 27.53
N ARG A 649 2.05 -1.16 28.02
CA ARG A 649 2.32 -0.75 29.40
C ARG A 649 2.74 0.70 29.52
N ILE A 650 2.46 1.50 28.49
CA ILE A 650 2.71 2.92 28.46
C ILE A 650 1.40 3.66 28.41
N LEU A 651 1.07 4.39 29.47
CA LEU A 651 -0.01 5.37 29.45
C LEU A 651 0.50 6.67 28.84
N ALA A 652 -0.03 7.04 27.67
CA ALA A 652 0.31 8.26 26.96
C ALA A 652 -0.85 9.23 27.02
N THR A 653 -0.64 10.48 27.46
CA THR A 653 -1.74 11.43 27.68
C THR A 653 -1.51 12.75 26.98
N GLY A 654 -2.55 13.28 26.33
CA GLY A 654 -2.48 14.52 25.56
C GLY A 654 -3.82 15.19 25.32
N GLY A 655 -3.80 16.35 24.66
CA GLY A 655 -5.01 17.14 24.39
C GLY A 655 -4.90 18.07 23.18
N SER A 656 -3.83 17.97 22.36
CA SER A 656 -3.62 18.80 21.17
C SER A 656 -3.12 17.95 19.98
N GLY A 657 -3.14 18.51 18.77
CA GLY A 657 -2.65 17.84 17.56
C GLY A 657 -1.23 17.32 17.67
N GLY A 658 -0.35 18.02 18.38
CA GLY A 658 1.00 17.56 18.64
C GLY A 658 1.11 16.30 19.51
N ASP A 659 0.03 15.82 20.12
CA ASP A 659 -0.01 14.64 20.97
C ASP A 659 -0.51 13.39 20.23
N GLU A 660 -1.19 13.58 19.11
CA GLU A 660 -1.93 12.55 18.39
C GLU A 660 -1.10 11.26 18.15
N ASP A 661 0.11 11.40 17.61
CA ASP A 661 0.97 10.27 17.26
C ASP A 661 1.41 9.41 18.47
N MET A 662 1.51 9.99 19.66
CA MET A 662 1.82 9.22 20.88
C MET A 662 0.61 8.51 21.47
N LEU A 663 -0.61 8.91 21.08
CA LEU A 663 -1.88 8.34 21.57
C LEU A 663 -2.35 7.16 20.72
N ARG A 664 -1.77 6.98 19.52
CA ARG A 664 -2.13 5.93 18.57
C ARG A 664 -1.34 4.64 18.78
N GLY A 665 -1.81 3.57 18.16
CA GLY A 665 -1.15 2.26 18.16
C GLY A 665 -1.36 1.51 19.48
N ASN A 666 -0.33 0.84 19.96
CA ASN A 666 -0.43 -0.05 21.13
C ASN A 666 -0.27 0.67 22.48
N THR A 667 -0.07 1.99 22.51
CA THR A 667 -0.05 2.73 23.77
C THR A 667 -1.45 2.83 24.37
N LEU A 668 -1.54 2.89 25.68
CA LEU A 668 -2.78 3.25 26.38
C LEU A 668 -2.98 4.76 26.23
N GLY A 669 -3.60 5.15 25.12
CA GLY A 669 -3.81 6.54 24.75
C GLY A 669 -4.92 7.19 25.58
N VAL A 670 -4.69 8.42 26.07
CA VAL A 670 -5.66 9.16 26.86
C VAL A 670 -5.82 10.58 26.35
N VAL A 671 -7.01 10.93 25.98
CA VAL A 671 -7.40 12.28 25.57
C VAL A 671 -8.16 12.95 26.70
N VAL A 672 -7.63 14.06 27.23
CA VAL A 672 -8.28 14.80 28.34
C VAL A 672 -9.53 15.57 27.88
N ALA A 673 -10.49 15.83 28.78
CA ALA A 673 -11.76 16.44 28.43
C ALA A 673 -11.64 17.85 27.81
N ASN A 674 -10.63 18.61 28.20
CA ASN A 674 -10.38 19.97 27.71
C ASN A 674 -9.49 19.99 26.45
N ARG A 675 -9.55 18.91 25.63
CA ARG A 675 -8.82 18.76 24.36
C ARG A 675 -9.20 19.78 23.30
N HIS A 676 -8.34 19.97 22.33
CA HIS A 676 -8.66 20.67 21.08
C HIS A 676 -9.32 19.71 20.11
N CYS A 677 -10.65 19.74 20.03
CA CYS A 677 -11.46 18.74 19.34
C CYS A 677 -11.16 18.63 17.84
N GLU A 678 -10.93 19.76 17.16
CA GLU A 678 -10.68 19.79 15.71
C GLU A 678 -9.35 19.11 15.33
N GLU A 679 -8.31 19.31 16.13
CA GLU A 679 -6.99 18.73 15.89
C GLU A 679 -6.94 17.22 16.14
N LEU A 680 -7.81 16.71 17.01
CA LEU A 680 -7.90 15.29 17.38
C LEU A 680 -9.12 14.59 16.78
N SER A 681 -9.76 15.19 15.79
CA SER A 681 -11.01 14.68 15.18
C SER A 681 -10.82 13.32 14.48
N ILE A 682 -9.60 12.98 14.07
CA ILE A 682 -9.25 11.70 13.42
C ILE A 682 -9.10 10.56 14.43
N LEU A 683 -8.89 10.89 15.73
CA LEU A 683 -8.90 9.89 16.79
C LEU A 683 -10.34 9.48 17.08
N GLY A 684 -10.74 8.31 16.56
CA GLY A 684 -11.98 7.65 16.95
C GLY A 684 -11.86 6.98 18.32
N ASP A 685 -12.99 6.68 18.95
CA ASP A 685 -13.04 5.75 20.07
C ASP A 685 -12.86 4.33 19.53
N THR A 686 -11.60 3.93 19.38
CA THR A 686 -11.21 2.61 18.82
C THR A 686 -11.05 1.54 19.90
N GLY A 687 -11.44 1.84 21.16
CA GLY A 687 -11.19 0.97 22.31
C GLY A 687 -9.74 0.99 22.81
N GLN A 688 -8.81 1.60 22.07
CA GLN A 688 -7.42 1.79 22.48
C GLN A 688 -7.13 3.21 22.96
N VAL A 689 -7.96 4.19 22.58
CA VAL A 689 -7.84 5.57 23.02
C VAL A 689 -9.01 5.91 23.95
N TYR A 690 -8.70 6.19 25.20
CA TYR A 690 -9.69 6.58 26.19
C TYR A 690 -9.92 8.09 26.19
N PHE A 691 -11.16 8.49 26.00
CA PHE A 691 -11.58 9.90 26.09
C PHE A 691 -12.07 10.18 27.51
N ALA A 692 -11.20 10.76 28.35
CA ALA A 692 -11.50 11.04 29.73
C ALA A 692 -12.58 12.12 29.89
N GLY A 693 -13.44 11.97 30.90
CA GLY A 693 -14.39 12.96 31.34
C GLY A 693 -13.74 14.08 32.19
N GLY A 694 -12.59 13.80 32.81
CA GLY A 694 -11.78 14.74 33.56
C GLY A 694 -10.92 15.65 32.71
N ALA A 695 -10.83 16.93 33.08
CA ALA A 695 -9.95 17.91 32.46
C ALA A 695 -8.56 17.89 33.10
N HIS A 696 -7.52 18.22 32.33
CA HIS A 696 -6.14 18.31 32.81
C HIS A 696 -5.66 17.06 33.55
N ALA A 697 -4.95 17.18 34.67
CA ALA A 697 -4.43 16.07 35.45
C ALA A 697 -5.53 15.11 35.98
N TRP A 698 -6.77 15.58 36.14
CA TRP A 698 -7.91 14.73 36.51
C TRP A 698 -8.21 13.66 35.44
N GLY A 699 -8.13 14.02 34.17
CA GLY A 699 -8.30 13.05 33.09
C GLY A 699 -7.20 11.97 33.09
N ILE A 700 -5.98 12.32 33.50
CA ILE A 700 -4.89 11.34 33.67
C ILE A 700 -5.18 10.39 34.82
N LEU A 701 -5.64 10.91 35.98
CA LEU A 701 -5.98 10.11 37.15
C LEU A 701 -7.17 9.17 36.87
N GLU A 702 -8.19 9.66 36.19
CA GLU A 702 -9.35 8.89 35.73
C GLU A 702 -8.91 7.71 34.83
N ALA A 703 -8.01 7.97 33.86
CA ALA A 703 -7.52 6.94 32.97
C ALA A 703 -6.64 5.87 33.67
N ILE A 704 -5.89 6.25 34.67
CA ILE A 704 -5.14 5.31 35.52
C ILE A 704 -6.10 4.33 36.21
N GLU A 705 -7.24 4.81 36.67
CA GLU A 705 -8.30 3.96 37.27
C GLU A 705 -9.01 3.13 36.19
N HIS A 706 -9.35 3.73 35.05
CA HIS A 706 -10.03 3.06 33.93
C HIS A 706 -9.26 1.83 33.43
N TYR A 707 -7.95 1.96 33.23
CA TYR A 707 -7.09 0.86 32.76
C TYR A 707 -6.60 -0.07 33.88
N ASP A 708 -7.00 0.15 35.14
CA ASP A 708 -6.43 -0.55 36.31
C ASP A 708 -4.89 -0.61 36.24
N PHE A 709 -4.29 0.52 35.81
CA PHE A 709 -2.94 0.63 35.26
C PHE A 709 -1.83 0.05 36.15
N PHE A 710 -1.98 0.10 37.47
CA PHE A 710 -0.94 -0.39 38.39
C PHE A 710 -1.10 -1.86 38.76
N ASN A 711 -2.23 -2.50 38.46
CA ASN A 711 -2.51 -3.89 38.78
C ASN A 711 -2.44 -4.79 37.51
N SER A 712 -2.42 -4.19 36.31
CA SER A 712 -2.34 -4.87 35.01
C SER A 712 -0.93 -5.39 34.65
#